data_25a4bb9a6d471a3084ba604d6787a989
#
_entry.id   25a4bb9a6d471a3084ba604d6787a989
#
_cell.length_a   1.000
_cell.length_b   1.000
_cell.length_c   1.000
_cell.angle_alpha   90.00
_cell.angle_beta   90.00
_cell.angle_gamma   90.00
#
_symmetry.space_group_name_H-M   'P 1'
#
loop_
_entity.id
_entity.type
_entity.pdbx_description
1 polymer ?
#
loop_
_entity_poly.entity_id
_entity_poly.type
_entity_poly.pdbx_seq_one_letter_code
_entity_poly.pdbx_strand_id
1 'polypeptide(L)'
;MPKMFERRVYLLALAALALVYFHNTIPHLTMMPRVNVDEPWLMERAYQVMRTGIPTQPMLGLKTAYLLQVGYGYLLAPWMAAFGVGLFQARLFNVLLGLGAVLLVSSIGRRTVSPTAGLAAAALLAMDSNFLGGARNARTDMPSVFFVAAALAAYVVGLQRERGWWFGLSGACLGLAMLVHGNAFWAGVILLAWYLLDYGVAGIVRPRGYNWLAAGWLATFGPYLAVVVARWQDVHVQIGNFAGDRVPAWRPSVILHQAALEIDRYRGWYFGLVTKSVPNPLLWTFRSLTAIGIVLLAVRIAIGPSRTAPDRNGAARLLILAAGAALIFAGFINNKVPVYMPHLLIGFALAGGFAVSEISALLPGFAWLGPAFVAFYAIAGVAYYEKWYSSAGKSELVPYESTDATLRLLAPSGPKYVYASPQFWTTFYGDADTDFLSYAEAQPVDGGGEHPVTLAGATSGRPIVLLVDELQWLPELAAGISQPTTSWQKDWVSFIESHCVLEAEALGTAHGTIAAYSCVLDGRPQPTSGVRIVGGATEFTVVRPVLSQTADDLARWTKYDDPRRPSTARPSVALTADGVRISGDGWPGILKMFDATPGDRYLVRTQDSMTHDGDLLYLGTWQQPQVRSLSGASSSGIPAPLIAQRWFPRERAFIADAPQVRMLVYSEAPSTDFVISSLDVLRLQPAPARTARAAVGR
;
A
#
# COMPACT_ATOMS: atom_id res chain seq x y z
N MET A 1 3.90 24.17 -43.23
CA MET A 1 2.72 23.36 -42.85
C MET A 1 3.04 21.99 -42.21
N PRO A 2 4.03 21.16 -42.65
CA PRO A 2 4.28 19.84 -42.07
C PRO A 2 4.56 19.85 -40.57
N LYS A 3 5.47 20.71 -40.07
CA LYS A 3 5.85 20.78 -38.63
C LYS A 3 4.71 21.16 -37.69
N MET A 4 3.76 21.96 -38.13
CA MET A 4 2.60 22.37 -37.33
C MET A 4 1.59 21.24 -37.24
N PHE A 5 1.40 20.45 -38.29
CA PHE A 5 0.54 19.28 -38.33
C PHE A 5 1.11 18.20 -37.43
N GLU A 6 2.39 17.86 -37.53
CA GLU A 6 3.08 16.90 -36.64
C GLU A 6 2.95 17.26 -35.16
N ARG A 7 3.09 18.59 -34.83
CA ARG A 7 2.90 19.05 -33.44
C ARG A 7 1.47 18.85 -32.95
N ARG A 8 0.46 19.09 -33.79
CA ARG A 8 -0.96 18.88 -33.42
C ARG A 8 -1.25 17.39 -33.17
N VAL A 9 -0.80 16.53 -34.07
CA VAL A 9 -0.96 15.08 -33.95
C VAL A 9 -0.29 14.56 -32.67
N TYR A 10 0.93 15.01 -32.35
CA TYR A 10 1.64 14.69 -31.13
C TYR A 10 0.85 15.10 -29.88
N LEU A 11 0.31 16.32 -29.85
CA LEU A 11 -0.46 16.81 -28.70
C LEU A 11 -1.79 16.06 -28.53
N LEU A 12 -2.46 15.72 -29.63
CA LEU A 12 -3.69 14.91 -29.59
C LEU A 12 -3.42 13.49 -29.07
N ALA A 13 -2.33 12.86 -29.52
CA ALA A 13 -1.92 11.54 -29.02
C ALA A 13 -1.59 11.60 -27.52
N LEU A 14 -0.90 12.67 -27.08
CA LEU A 14 -0.58 12.85 -25.66
C LEU A 14 -1.83 13.10 -24.81
N ALA A 15 -2.80 13.88 -25.33
CA ALA A 15 -4.10 14.07 -24.67
C ALA A 15 -4.89 12.76 -24.58
N ALA A 16 -4.89 11.94 -25.64
CA ALA A 16 -5.51 10.63 -25.61
C ALA A 16 -4.86 9.70 -24.57
N LEU A 17 -3.52 9.69 -24.49
CA LEU A 17 -2.81 8.95 -23.45
C LEU A 17 -3.14 9.45 -22.03
N ALA A 18 -3.32 10.75 -21.84
CA ALA A 18 -3.74 11.32 -20.56
C ALA A 18 -5.16 10.86 -20.18
N LEU A 19 -6.08 10.80 -21.14
CA LEU A 19 -7.43 10.26 -20.91
C LEU A 19 -7.39 8.78 -20.54
N VAL A 20 -6.60 7.99 -21.24
CA VAL A 20 -6.41 6.56 -20.92
C VAL A 20 -5.77 6.39 -19.54
N TYR A 21 -4.79 7.22 -19.18
CA TYR A 21 -4.20 7.22 -17.85
C TYR A 21 -5.24 7.50 -16.77
N PHE A 22 -6.09 8.52 -16.94
CA PHE A 22 -7.19 8.80 -16.00
C PHE A 22 -8.21 7.69 -15.93
N HIS A 23 -8.57 7.10 -17.07
CA HIS A 23 -9.45 5.93 -17.13
C HIS A 23 -8.91 4.77 -16.29
N ASN A 24 -7.59 4.55 -16.29
CA ASN A 24 -6.97 3.45 -15.55
C ASN A 24 -6.66 3.79 -14.09
N THR A 25 -6.70 5.07 -13.67
CA THR A 25 -6.31 5.47 -12.32
C THR A 25 -7.45 5.97 -11.45
N ILE A 26 -8.44 6.67 -11.99
CA ILE A 26 -9.50 7.30 -11.19
C ILE A 26 -10.58 6.30 -10.73
N PRO A 27 -11.08 5.37 -11.58
CA PRO A 27 -12.08 4.42 -11.14
C PRO A 27 -11.62 3.64 -9.90
N HIS A 28 -12.51 3.46 -8.95
CA HIS A 28 -12.23 2.72 -7.71
C HIS A 28 -11.04 3.25 -6.89
N LEU A 29 -10.78 4.55 -6.95
CA LEU A 29 -9.58 5.14 -6.32
C LEU A 29 -9.57 4.98 -4.79
N THR A 30 -10.74 4.95 -4.13
CA THR A 30 -10.86 4.71 -2.68
C THR A 30 -10.98 3.23 -2.31
N MET A 31 -11.10 2.35 -3.31
CA MET A 31 -11.21 0.90 -3.11
C MET A 31 -9.86 0.21 -3.31
N MET A 32 -9.11 0.62 -4.34
CA MET A 32 -7.88 -0.05 -4.75
C MET A 32 -6.76 0.94 -5.07
N PRO A 33 -5.54 0.68 -4.63
CA PRO A 33 -5.16 -0.39 -3.68
C PRO A 33 -5.83 -0.17 -2.32
N ARG A 34 -5.83 -1.19 -1.45
CA ARG A 34 -6.24 -0.99 -0.04
C ARG A 34 -5.41 0.12 0.59
N VAL A 35 -5.97 0.79 1.58
CA VAL A 35 -5.26 1.88 2.28
C VAL A 35 -4.00 1.32 2.92
N ASN A 36 -2.86 1.88 2.53
CA ASN A 36 -1.57 1.54 3.11
C ASN A 36 -1.38 2.33 4.42
N VAL A 37 -0.66 1.77 5.39
CA VAL A 37 -0.38 2.42 6.69
C VAL A 37 0.28 3.79 6.56
N ASP A 38 1.10 3.98 5.52
CA ASP A 38 1.81 5.24 5.31
C ASP A 38 0.89 6.37 4.81
N GLU A 39 -0.24 6.06 4.15
CA GLU A 39 -1.12 7.09 3.60
C GLU A 39 -1.71 7.98 4.70
N PRO A 40 -2.35 7.45 5.75
CA PRO A 40 -2.85 8.26 6.86
C PRO A 40 -1.75 8.99 7.62
N TRP A 41 -0.57 8.39 7.79
CA TRP A 41 0.57 9.07 8.42
C TRP A 41 0.97 10.34 7.68
N LEU A 42 1.00 10.25 6.36
CA LEU A 42 1.36 11.37 5.49
C LEU A 42 0.23 12.40 5.41
N MET A 43 -1.02 11.93 5.42
CA MET A 43 -2.20 12.79 5.45
C MET A 43 -2.30 13.54 6.77
N GLU A 44 -2.02 12.91 7.90
CA GLU A 44 -1.97 13.58 9.20
C GLU A 44 -0.94 14.69 9.24
N ARG A 45 0.28 14.45 8.72
CA ARG A 45 1.30 15.52 8.62
C ARG A 45 0.79 16.72 7.83
N ALA A 46 0.14 16.48 6.69
CA ALA A 46 -0.43 17.55 5.89
C ALA A 46 -1.54 18.29 6.63
N TYR A 47 -2.40 17.56 7.35
CA TYR A 47 -3.45 18.14 8.19
C TYR A 47 -2.87 18.98 9.33
N GLN A 48 -1.80 18.52 9.99
CA GLN A 48 -1.13 19.30 11.03
C GLN A 48 -0.45 20.55 10.46
N VAL A 49 0.17 20.46 9.28
CA VAL A 49 0.69 21.65 8.59
C VAL A 49 -0.43 22.68 8.32
N MET A 50 -1.61 22.24 7.90
CA MET A 50 -2.76 23.13 7.70
C MET A 50 -3.19 23.84 9.01
N ARG A 51 -3.16 23.13 10.14
CA ARG A 51 -3.63 23.65 11.43
C ARG A 51 -2.59 24.49 12.16
N THR A 52 -1.34 24.07 12.14
CA THR A 52 -0.28 24.59 13.01
C THR A 52 0.95 25.11 12.25
N GLY A 53 1.03 24.86 10.95
CA GLY A 53 2.23 25.12 10.16
C GLY A 53 3.37 24.11 10.35
N ILE A 54 3.20 23.12 11.25
CA ILE A 54 4.25 22.18 11.65
C ILE A 54 3.81 20.74 11.35
N PRO A 55 4.65 19.91 10.69
CA PRO A 55 4.33 18.52 10.39
C PRO A 55 4.54 17.62 11.61
N THR A 56 3.64 17.67 12.58
CA THR A 56 3.59 16.75 13.72
C THR A 56 2.85 15.47 13.38
N GLN A 57 2.97 14.43 14.22
CA GLN A 57 2.27 13.15 14.07
C GLN A 57 1.64 12.70 15.39
N PRO A 58 0.55 13.33 15.82
CA PRO A 58 -0.15 12.95 17.07
C PRO A 58 -0.57 11.48 17.12
N MET A 59 -1.00 10.87 16.00
CA MET A 59 -1.38 9.46 15.99
C MET A 59 -0.24 8.50 16.37
N LEU A 60 1.02 8.94 16.21
CA LEU A 60 2.21 8.21 16.65
C LEU A 60 2.72 8.73 18.00
N GLY A 61 1.94 9.49 18.76
CA GLY A 61 2.38 10.11 20.00
C GLY A 61 3.42 11.21 19.84
N LEU A 62 3.83 11.54 18.61
CA LEU A 62 4.88 12.52 18.33
C LEU A 62 4.32 13.94 18.35
N LYS A 63 4.51 14.66 19.46
CA LYS A 63 4.12 16.08 19.62
C LYS A 63 5.15 17.04 18.99
N THR A 64 6.35 16.58 18.72
CA THR A 64 7.40 17.38 18.07
C THR A 64 7.30 17.27 16.55
N ALA A 65 7.94 18.22 15.84
CA ALA A 65 7.96 18.19 14.38
C ALA A 65 8.64 16.91 13.87
N TYR A 66 7.97 16.20 12.98
CA TYR A 66 8.57 15.09 12.26
C TYR A 66 9.37 15.63 11.07
N LEU A 67 10.68 15.42 11.09
CA LEU A 67 11.60 16.06 10.18
C LEU A 67 11.95 15.22 8.94
N LEU A 68 11.57 13.95 8.90
CA LEU A 68 11.82 13.11 7.72
C LEU A 68 10.70 13.28 6.68
N GLN A 69 11.08 13.42 5.40
CA GLN A 69 10.13 13.54 4.27
C GLN A 69 9.13 14.69 4.43
N VAL A 70 9.56 15.80 5.01
CA VAL A 70 8.70 16.96 5.33
C VAL A 70 7.99 17.56 4.11
N GLY A 71 8.62 17.48 2.93
CA GLY A 71 8.12 18.09 1.71
C GLY A 71 6.73 17.61 1.31
N TYR A 72 6.40 16.35 1.53
CA TYR A 72 5.09 15.83 1.17
C TYR A 72 3.96 16.50 1.98
N GLY A 73 4.14 16.64 3.29
CA GLY A 73 3.16 17.32 4.15
C GLY A 73 2.89 18.76 3.69
N TYR A 74 3.95 19.51 3.37
CA TYR A 74 3.80 20.89 2.87
C TYR A 74 3.21 20.98 1.47
N LEU A 75 3.40 19.98 0.61
CA LEU A 75 2.79 19.94 -0.74
C LEU A 75 1.32 19.53 -0.69
N LEU A 76 0.98 18.55 0.15
CA LEU A 76 -0.37 18.03 0.26
C LEU A 76 -1.30 18.97 1.06
N ALA A 77 -0.77 19.71 2.03
CA ALA A 77 -1.55 20.60 2.88
C ALA A 77 -2.37 21.64 2.08
N PRO A 78 -1.81 22.46 1.17
CA PRO A 78 -2.60 23.41 0.38
C PRO A 78 -3.63 22.73 -0.53
N TRP A 79 -3.34 21.54 -1.03
CA TRP A 79 -4.29 20.73 -1.79
C TRP A 79 -5.47 20.28 -0.91
N MET A 80 -5.20 19.76 0.28
CA MET A 80 -6.25 19.39 1.24
C MET A 80 -7.05 20.61 1.70
N ALA A 81 -6.41 21.75 1.89
CA ALA A 81 -7.11 22.99 2.24
C ALA A 81 -8.09 23.43 1.14
N ALA A 82 -7.74 23.22 -0.12
CA ALA A 82 -8.58 23.63 -1.27
C ALA A 82 -9.68 22.61 -1.59
N PHE A 83 -9.42 21.30 -1.44
CA PHE A 83 -10.30 20.24 -1.92
C PHE A 83 -10.87 19.34 -0.79
N GLY A 84 -10.55 19.63 0.45
CA GLY A 84 -10.95 18.85 1.62
C GLY A 84 -9.96 17.75 1.99
N VAL A 85 -10.02 17.31 3.25
CA VAL A 85 -9.22 16.21 3.77
C VAL A 85 -9.96 14.89 3.50
N GLY A 86 -9.30 13.95 2.87
CA GLY A 86 -9.87 12.64 2.58
C GLY A 86 -8.95 11.78 1.72
N LEU A 87 -9.20 10.48 1.74
CA LEU A 87 -8.40 9.51 1.00
C LEU A 87 -8.45 9.76 -0.51
N PHE A 88 -9.65 10.03 -1.05
CA PHE A 88 -9.83 10.34 -2.48
C PHE A 88 -8.99 11.54 -2.88
N GLN A 89 -9.05 12.64 -2.13
CA GLN A 89 -8.34 13.88 -2.41
C GLN A 89 -6.82 13.68 -2.38
N ALA A 90 -6.32 12.97 -1.37
CA ALA A 90 -4.90 12.69 -1.23
C ALA A 90 -4.37 11.80 -2.36
N ARG A 91 -5.12 10.78 -2.75
CA ARG A 91 -4.78 9.90 -3.89
C ARG A 91 -4.89 10.63 -5.23
N LEU A 92 -5.92 11.46 -5.42
CA LEU A 92 -6.08 12.26 -6.63
C LEU A 92 -4.89 13.22 -6.84
N PHE A 93 -4.36 13.80 -5.77
CA PHE A 93 -3.14 14.61 -5.82
C PHE A 93 -1.98 13.82 -6.44
N ASN A 94 -1.76 12.59 -5.99
CA ASN A 94 -0.71 11.73 -6.51
C ASN A 94 -0.99 11.26 -7.96
N VAL A 95 -2.24 11.01 -8.32
CA VAL A 95 -2.64 10.71 -9.71
C VAL A 95 -2.28 11.86 -10.64
N LEU A 96 -2.55 13.10 -10.25
CA LEU A 96 -2.22 14.27 -11.06
C LEU A 96 -0.70 14.46 -11.23
N LEU A 97 0.08 14.23 -10.17
CA LEU A 97 1.54 14.27 -10.25
C LEU A 97 2.09 13.11 -11.10
N GLY A 98 1.48 11.92 -11.03
CA GLY A 98 1.80 10.80 -11.92
C GLY A 98 1.57 11.16 -13.39
N LEU A 99 0.44 11.80 -13.74
CA LEU A 99 0.23 12.30 -15.08
C LEU A 99 1.31 13.32 -15.47
N GLY A 100 1.65 14.23 -14.56
CA GLY A 100 2.75 15.19 -14.77
C GLY A 100 4.07 14.49 -15.11
N ALA A 101 4.40 13.40 -14.41
CA ALA A 101 5.59 12.60 -14.69
C ALA A 101 5.54 11.95 -16.08
N VAL A 102 4.40 11.40 -16.50
CA VAL A 102 4.19 10.84 -17.85
C VAL A 102 4.44 11.91 -18.93
N LEU A 103 3.88 13.12 -18.75
CA LEU A 103 4.07 14.22 -19.68
C LEU A 103 5.53 14.70 -19.76
N LEU A 104 6.22 14.74 -18.63
CA LEU A 104 7.64 15.10 -18.56
C LEU A 104 8.52 14.05 -19.23
N VAL A 105 8.26 12.74 -18.99
CA VAL A 105 8.96 11.64 -19.67
C VAL A 105 8.75 11.71 -21.19
N SER A 106 7.52 11.98 -21.64
CA SER A 106 7.24 12.24 -23.06
C SER A 106 8.08 13.39 -23.60
N SER A 107 8.17 14.50 -22.85
CA SER A 107 8.98 15.68 -23.25
C SER A 107 10.48 15.34 -23.32
N ILE A 108 11.01 14.58 -22.36
CA ILE A 108 12.42 14.13 -22.36
C ILE A 108 12.68 13.27 -23.60
N GLY A 109 11.89 12.21 -23.83
CA GLY A 109 12.06 11.31 -24.96
C GLY A 109 11.98 12.02 -26.31
N ARG A 110 11.01 12.95 -26.45
CA ARG A 110 10.87 13.78 -27.65
C ARG A 110 12.08 14.68 -27.90
N ARG A 111 12.65 15.25 -26.85
CA ARG A 111 13.77 16.20 -26.97
C ARG A 111 15.11 15.51 -27.13
N THR A 112 15.28 14.34 -26.57
CA THR A 112 16.55 13.58 -26.64
C THR A 112 16.63 12.64 -27.82
N VAL A 113 15.47 12.15 -28.31
CA VAL A 113 15.42 11.14 -29.39
C VAL A 113 14.49 11.59 -30.52
N SER A 114 13.18 11.45 -30.33
CA SER A 114 12.16 11.73 -31.35
C SER A 114 10.77 11.86 -30.75
N PRO A 115 9.79 12.42 -31.46
CA PRO A 115 8.37 12.42 -31.03
C PRO A 115 7.83 11.02 -30.77
N THR A 116 8.18 10.04 -31.59
CA THR A 116 7.79 8.63 -31.41
C THR A 116 8.36 8.05 -30.13
N ALA A 117 9.65 8.29 -29.84
CA ALA A 117 10.26 7.82 -28.59
C ALA A 117 9.57 8.44 -27.37
N GLY A 118 9.23 9.72 -27.42
CA GLY A 118 8.52 10.40 -26.34
C GLY A 118 7.12 9.84 -26.09
N LEU A 119 6.33 9.63 -27.15
CA LEU A 119 4.98 9.06 -27.02
C LEU A 119 5.04 7.59 -26.56
N ALA A 120 5.95 6.80 -27.09
CA ALA A 120 6.12 5.40 -26.68
C ALA A 120 6.55 5.28 -25.21
N ALA A 121 7.50 6.12 -24.77
CA ALA A 121 7.91 6.16 -23.35
C ALA A 121 6.73 6.55 -22.45
N ALA A 122 5.93 7.54 -22.84
CA ALA A 122 4.74 7.95 -22.10
C ALA A 122 3.70 6.84 -22.03
N ALA A 123 3.44 6.12 -23.14
CA ALA A 123 2.49 5.00 -23.18
C ALA A 123 2.97 3.84 -22.30
N LEU A 124 4.25 3.47 -22.39
CA LEU A 124 4.85 2.41 -21.56
C LEU A 124 4.71 2.73 -20.08
N LEU A 125 5.01 3.97 -19.68
CA LEU A 125 4.90 4.40 -18.28
C LEU A 125 3.45 4.47 -17.81
N ALA A 126 2.57 5.06 -18.60
CA ALA A 126 1.17 5.28 -18.26
C ALA A 126 0.34 3.97 -18.15
N MET A 127 0.84 2.86 -18.73
CA MET A 127 0.17 1.55 -18.67
C MET A 127 0.90 0.57 -17.76
N ASP A 128 1.95 0.97 -17.06
CA ASP A 128 2.67 0.09 -16.15
C ASP A 128 1.94 -0.05 -14.81
N SER A 129 1.69 -1.30 -14.37
CA SER A 129 0.94 -1.59 -13.15
C SER A 129 1.62 -1.07 -11.88
N ASN A 130 2.96 -1.10 -11.81
CA ASN A 130 3.70 -0.57 -10.66
C ASN A 130 3.61 0.97 -10.61
N PHE A 131 3.69 1.61 -11.78
CA PHE A 131 3.53 3.06 -11.88
C PHE A 131 2.12 3.51 -11.50
N LEU A 132 1.09 2.86 -12.07
CA LEU A 132 -0.31 3.15 -11.76
C LEU A 132 -0.63 2.85 -10.29
N GLY A 133 -0.14 1.73 -9.74
CA GLY A 133 -0.27 1.40 -8.33
C GLY A 133 0.36 2.46 -7.43
N GLY A 134 1.57 2.94 -7.76
CA GLY A 134 2.23 4.04 -7.05
C GLY A 134 1.47 5.35 -7.14
N ALA A 135 0.88 5.67 -8.31
CA ALA A 135 0.08 6.87 -8.51
C ALA A 135 -1.25 6.86 -7.73
N ARG A 136 -1.82 5.69 -7.50
CA ARG A 136 -3.07 5.50 -6.75
C ARG A 136 -2.89 5.46 -5.23
N ASN A 137 -1.68 5.53 -4.72
CA ASN A 137 -1.36 5.61 -3.30
C ASN A 137 -1.00 7.05 -2.91
N ALA A 138 -1.53 7.54 -1.79
CA ALA A 138 -1.19 8.86 -1.24
C ALA A 138 0.15 8.81 -0.49
N ARG A 139 1.23 8.48 -1.20
CA ARG A 139 2.59 8.29 -0.68
C ARG A 139 3.58 9.28 -1.28
N THR A 140 4.71 9.42 -0.65
CA THR A 140 5.80 10.31 -1.05
C THR A 140 6.46 9.93 -2.38
N ASP A 141 6.33 8.67 -2.82
CA ASP A 141 7.02 8.15 -3.99
C ASP A 141 6.63 8.89 -5.27
N MET A 142 5.33 9.05 -5.55
CA MET A 142 4.87 9.66 -6.79
C MET A 142 5.22 11.15 -6.92
N PRO A 143 5.05 12.00 -5.90
CA PRO A 143 5.53 13.37 -5.96
C PRO A 143 7.04 13.48 -6.16
N SER A 144 7.81 12.58 -5.52
CA SER A 144 9.26 12.51 -5.73
C SER A 144 9.61 12.17 -7.18
N VAL A 145 8.95 11.15 -7.76
CA VAL A 145 9.10 10.76 -9.18
C VAL A 145 8.76 11.91 -10.12
N PHE A 146 7.70 12.66 -9.84
CA PHE A 146 7.33 13.85 -10.61
C PHE A 146 8.45 14.90 -10.59
N PHE A 147 8.96 15.25 -9.42
CA PHE A 147 10.02 16.25 -9.31
C PHE A 147 11.35 15.77 -9.90
N VAL A 148 11.66 14.48 -9.80
CA VAL A 148 12.81 13.88 -10.51
C VAL A 148 12.65 14.02 -12.02
N ALA A 149 11.49 13.65 -12.57
CA ALA A 149 11.22 13.81 -13.99
C ALA A 149 11.30 15.28 -14.43
N ALA A 150 10.82 16.22 -13.59
CA ALA A 150 10.92 17.65 -13.82
C ALA A 150 12.38 18.15 -13.82
N ALA A 151 13.20 17.65 -12.88
CA ALA A 151 14.62 17.97 -12.81
C ALA A 151 15.35 17.51 -14.07
N LEU A 152 15.13 16.27 -14.51
CA LEU A 152 15.70 15.70 -15.74
C LEU A 152 15.24 16.48 -16.99
N ALA A 153 13.94 16.80 -17.08
CA ALA A 153 13.39 17.57 -18.19
C ALA A 153 13.98 19.00 -18.26
N ALA A 154 14.07 19.68 -17.12
CA ALA A 154 14.66 21.01 -17.03
C ALA A 154 16.14 20.98 -17.43
N TYR A 155 16.89 19.96 -17.02
CA TYR A 155 18.28 19.78 -17.42
C TYR A 155 18.41 19.66 -18.96
N VAL A 156 17.60 18.79 -19.59
CA VAL A 156 17.59 18.63 -21.07
C VAL A 156 17.22 19.92 -21.78
N VAL A 157 16.26 20.68 -21.26
CA VAL A 157 15.91 22.02 -21.82
C VAL A 157 17.05 23.00 -21.63
N GLY A 158 17.73 22.95 -20.49
CA GLY A 158 18.90 23.80 -20.20
C GLY A 158 20.04 23.59 -21.20
N LEU A 159 20.34 22.34 -21.55
CA LEU A 159 21.31 22.01 -22.62
C LEU A 159 20.89 22.57 -23.98
N GLN A 160 19.61 22.40 -24.37
CA GLN A 160 19.13 22.85 -25.68
C GLN A 160 19.01 24.37 -25.81
N ARG A 161 18.75 25.07 -24.71
CA ARG A 161 18.55 26.56 -24.73
C ARG A 161 19.77 27.32 -24.26
N GLU A 162 20.78 26.64 -23.74
CA GLU A 162 22.02 27.22 -23.20
C GLU A 162 21.77 28.30 -22.14
N ARG A 163 20.66 28.16 -21.36
CA ARG A 163 20.26 29.15 -20.35
C ARG A 163 20.41 28.59 -18.94
N GLY A 164 21.24 29.22 -18.12
CA GLY A 164 21.59 28.82 -16.77
C GLY A 164 20.37 28.59 -15.85
N TRP A 165 19.33 29.41 -15.95
CA TRP A 165 18.17 29.30 -15.08
C TRP A 165 17.42 27.94 -15.20
N TRP A 166 17.50 27.24 -16.36
CA TRP A 166 16.95 25.90 -16.51
C TRP A 166 17.71 24.86 -15.67
N PHE A 167 19.04 25.03 -15.56
CA PHE A 167 19.81 24.21 -14.63
C PHE A 167 19.45 24.54 -13.16
N GLY A 168 19.18 25.84 -12.88
CA GLY A 168 18.65 26.25 -11.58
C GLY A 168 17.30 25.59 -11.26
N LEU A 169 16.39 25.57 -12.23
CA LEU A 169 15.11 24.88 -12.10
C LEU A 169 15.31 23.36 -11.90
N SER A 170 16.26 22.75 -12.64
CA SER A 170 16.63 21.34 -12.46
C SER A 170 17.09 21.07 -11.02
N GLY A 171 17.99 21.89 -10.50
CA GLY A 171 18.43 21.78 -9.10
C GLY A 171 17.30 21.98 -8.09
N ALA A 172 16.45 22.98 -8.31
CA ALA A 172 15.31 23.24 -7.45
C ALA A 172 14.33 22.04 -7.40
N CYS A 173 14.01 21.48 -8.57
CA CYS A 173 13.19 20.26 -8.62
C CYS A 173 13.85 19.07 -7.93
N LEU A 174 15.18 18.89 -8.08
CA LEU A 174 15.92 17.85 -7.35
C LEU A 174 15.82 18.06 -5.84
N GLY A 175 16.00 19.29 -5.36
CA GLY A 175 15.86 19.61 -3.94
C GLY A 175 14.46 19.31 -3.41
N LEU A 176 13.41 19.67 -4.16
CA LEU A 176 12.04 19.32 -3.82
C LEU A 176 11.81 17.79 -3.80
N ALA A 177 12.35 17.06 -4.78
CA ALA A 177 12.27 15.60 -4.81
C ALA A 177 12.87 14.98 -3.54
N MET A 178 14.03 15.47 -3.10
CA MET A 178 14.72 15.00 -1.88
C MET A 178 13.98 15.39 -0.61
N LEU A 179 13.34 16.57 -0.55
CA LEU A 179 12.48 16.97 0.56
C LEU A 179 11.27 16.05 0.72
N VAL A 180 10.72 15.60 -0.40
CA VAL A 180 9.56 14.70 -0.44
C VAL A 180 9.97 13.27 -0.09
N HIS A 181 11.08 12.78 -0.65
CA HIS A 181 11.54 11.41 -0.42
C HIS A 181 13.07 11.33 -0.53
N GLY A 182 13.74 10.93 0.55
CA GLY A 182 15.20 10.85 0.59
C GLY A 182 15.81 9.99 -0.51
N ASN A 183 15.10 8.94 -0.97
CA ASN A 183 15.57 8.10 -2.06
C ASN A 183 15.84 8.87 -3.36
N ALA A 184 15.30 10.09 -3.54
CA ALA A 184 15.56 10.90 -4.73
C ALA A 184 17.02 11.31 -4.90
N PHE A 185 17.90 11.06 -3.92
CA PHE A 185 19.34 11.33 -4.04
C PHE A 185 19.96 10.68 -5.27
N TRP A 186 19.44 9.52 -5.71
CA TRP A 186 19.92 8.83 -6.91
C TRP A 186 19.87 9.72 -8.17
N ALA A 187 18.83 10.57 -8.27
CA ALA A 187 18.69 11.49 -9.40
C ALA A 187 19.78 12.58 -9.38
N GLY A 188 20.23 12.98 -8.19
CA GLY A 188 21.38 13.87 -8.04
C GLY A 188 22.68 13.26 -8.60
N VAL A 189 22.90 11.99 -8.33
CA VAL A 189 24.06 11.24 -8.88
C VAL A 189 23.96 11.14 -10.40
N ILE A 190 22.77 10.86 -10.94
CA ILE A 190 22.54 10.83 -12.41
C ILE A 190 22.75 12.20 -13.05
N LEU A 191 22.21 13.26 -12.46
CA LEU A 191 22.41 14.61 -12.98
C LEU A 191 23.87 15.05 -12.95
N LEU A 192 24.60 14.67 -11.91
CA LEU A 192 26.05 14.91 -11.84
C LEU A 192 26.80 14.13 -12.95
N ALA A 193 26.43 12.87 -13.16
CA ALA A 193 27.03 12.04 -14.23
C ALA A 193 26.71 12.62 -15.63
N TRP A 194 25.47 13.11 -15.84
CA TRP A 194 25.11 13.82 -17.08
C TRP A 194 25.92 15.11 -17.26
N TYR A 195 26.09 15.88 -16.16
CA TYR A 195 26.87 17.11 -16.22
C TYR A 195 28.36 16.85 -16.56
N LEU A 196 28.92 15.82 -15.94
CA LEU A 196 30.31 15.39 -16.26
C LEU A 196 30.48 14.88 -17.69
N LEU A 197 29.44 14.18 -18.20
CA LEU A 197 29.42 13.74 -19.61
C LEU A 197 29.40 14.91 -20.59
N ASP A 198 28.59 15.95 -20.28
CA ASP A 198 28.37 17.07 -21.18
C ASP A 198 29.49 18.14 -21.13
N TYR A 199 30.07 18.37 -19.95
CA TYR A 199 31.01 19.48 -19.71
C TYR A 199 32.38 19.03 -19.20
N GLY A 200 32.56 17.74 -18.91
CA GLY A 200 33.77 17.19 -18.31
C GLY A 200 34.04 17.73 -16.90
N VAL A 201 35.14 17.29 -16.29
CA VAL A 201 35.57 17.77 -14.95
C VAL A 201 35.85 19.28 -14.94
N ALA A 202 36.37 19.81 -16.04
CA ALA A 202 36.59 21.25 -16.22
C ALA A 202 35.32 22.10 -16.09
N GLY A 203 34.15 21.52 -16.39
CA GLY A 203 32.85 22.16 -16.24
C GLY A 203 32.51 22.48 -14.77
N ILE A 204 32.99 21.69 -13.82
CA ILE A 204 32.81 21.93 -12.38
C ILE A 204 33.62 23.16 -11.94
N VAL A 205 34.79 23.33 -12.53
CA VAL A 205 35.74 24.39 -12.18
C VAL A 205 35.38 25.69 -12.93
N ARG A 206 34.72 25.62 -14.10
CA ARG A 206 34.30 26.79 -14.90
C ARG A 206 32.78 26.91 -14.91
N PRO A 207 32.18 27.60 -13.96
CA PRO A 207 30.91 27.20 -13.38
C PRO A 207 29.68 27.92 -13.97
N ARG A 208 29.37 27.86 -15.26
CA ARG A 208 28.13 28.51 -15.73
C ARG A 208 26.85 27.71 -15.52
N GLY A 209 26.88 26.36 -15.67
CA GLY A 209 25.72 25.52 -15.50
C GLY A 209 25.61 24.88 -14.10
N TYR A 210 26.75 24.42 -13.56
CA TYR A 210 26.80 23.73 -12.27
C TYR A 210 26.39 24.63 -11.10
N ASN A 211 26.84 25.91 -11.09
CA ASN A 211 26.46 26.86 -10.05
C ASN A 211 24.95 27.10 -9.99
N TRP A 212 24.31 27.18 -11.15
CA TRP A 212 22.85 27.33 -11.22
C TRP A 212 22.15 26.11 -10.68
N LEU A 213 22.62 24.89 -11.03
CA LEU A 213 22.06 23.64 -10.52
C LEU A 213 22.24 23.55 -8.99
N ALA A 214 23.43 23.81 -8.50
CA ALA A 214 23.72 23.86 -7.06
C ALA A 214 22.92 24.96 -6.34
N ALA A 215 22.83 26.16 -6.92
CA ALA A 215 22.04 27.25 -6.36
C ALA A 215 20.56 26.93 -6.27
N GLY A 216 19.97 26.31 -7.31
CA GLY A 216 18.59 25.86 -7.28
C GLY A 216 18.34 24.79 -6.22
N TRP A 217 19.24 23.81 -6.09
CA TRP A 217 19.17 22.78 -5.06
C TRP A 217 19.30 23.39 -3.66
N LEU A 218 20.27 24.25 -3.44
CA LEU A 218 20.44 24.96 -2.17
C LEU A 218 19.24 25.85 -1.81
N ALA A 219 18.64 26.51 -2.79
CA ALA A 219 17.46 27.36 -2.56
C ALA A 219 16.26 26.56 -2.03
N THR A 220 16.09 25.30 -2.43
CA THR A 220 14.96 24.46 -2.03
C THR A 220 15.30 23.53 -0.88
N PHE A 221 16.48 22.89 -0.90
CA PHE A 221 16.88 21.91 0.12
C PHE A 221 17.71 22.53 1.26
N GLY A 222 18.36 23.67 1.02
CA GLY A 222 19.22 24.37 1.99
C GLY A 222 18.51 24.77 3.29
N PRO A 223 17.29 25.37 3.24
CA PRO A 223 16.54 25.68 4.45
C PRO A 223 16.28 24.45 5.32
N TYR A 224 15.98 23.31 4.70
CA TYR A 224 15.81 22.04 5.43
C TYR A 224 17.13 21.58 6.05
N LEU A 225 18.26 21.67 5.34
CA LEU A 225 19.57 21.33 5.91
C LEU A 225 19.88 22.20 7.14
N ALA A 226 19.54 23.48 7.10
CA ALA A 226 19.70 24.35 8.26
C ALA A 226 18.87 23.87 9.47
N VAL A 227 17.63 23.44 9.24
CA VAL A 227 16.77 22.83 10.29
C VAL A 227 17.37 21.53 10.78
N VAL A 228 17.86 20.65 9.88
CA VAL A 228 18.51 19.37 10.27
C VAL A 228 19.73 19.64 11.16
N VAL A 229 20.58 20.61 10.80
CA VAL A 229 21.75 20.96 11.62
C VAL A 229 21.34 21.53 12.98
N ALA A 230 20.36 22.44 13.00
CA ALA A 230 19.86 23.05 14.24
C ALA A 230 19.17 22.05 15.18
N ARG A 231 18.58 21.00 14.63
CA ARG A 231 17.81 19.97 15.36
C ARG A 231 18.43 18.58 15.19
N TRP A 232 19.73 18.51 15.13
CA TRP A 232 20.46 17.27 14.81
C TRP A 232 20.09 16.09 15.72
N GLN A 233 19.89 16.34 17.01
CA GLN A 233 19.54 15.29 17.98
C GLN A 233 18.18 14.67 17.64
N ASP A 234 17.16 15.50 17.36
CA ASP A 234 15.82 15.02 17.01
C ASP A 234 15.85 14.23 15.69
N VAL A 235 16.60 14.75 14.71
CA VAL A 235 16.75 14.09 13.40
C VAL A 235 17.50 12.78 13.55
N HIS A 236 18.54 12.73 14.37
CA HIS A 236 19.33 11.52 14.58
C HIS A 236 18.49 10.41 15.21
N VAL A 237 17.65 10.72 16.20
CA VAL A 237 16.70 9.77 16.79
C VAL A 237 15.69 9.28 15.74
N GLN A 238 15.09 10.21 14.98
CA GLN A 238 14.13 9.85 13.93
C GLN A 238 14.78 9.01 12.81
N ILE A 239 16.02 9.34 12.40
CA ILE A 239 16.78 8.54 11.44
C ILE A 239 17.13 7.18 12.05
N GLY A 240 17.55 7.09 13.29
CA GLY A 240 17.90 5.85 13.97
C GLY A 240 16.73 4.87 13.99
N ASN A 241 15.56 5.35 14.37
CA ASN A 241 14.33 4.56 14.39
C ASN A 241 13.85 4.15 12.99
N PHE A 242 14.14 4.97 11.97
CA PHE A 242 13.64 4.77 10.61
C PHE A 242 14.66 4.14 9.66
N ALA A 243 15.96 4.34 9.89
CA ALA A 243 17.03 3.99 8.95
C ALA A 243 17.81 2.74 9.34
N GLY A 244 17.60 2.19 10.55
CA GLY A 244 18.31 0.98 10.97
C GLY A 244 18.24 -0.15 9.95
N ASP A 245 17.08 -0.29 9.29
CA ASP A 245 16.83 -1.33 8.28
C ASP A 245 16.97 -0.84 6.83
N ARG A 246 17.24 0.47 6.59
CA ARG A 246 17.10 1.07 5.25
C ARG A 246 18.40 1.53 4.61
N VAL A 247 19.42 1.79 5.40
CA VAL A 247 20.74 2.18 4.90
C VAL A 247 21.70 1.00 5.07
N PRO A 248 22.26 0.46 3.97
CA PRO A 248 23.19 -0.65 4.07
C PRO A 248 24.44 -0.22 4.83
N ALA A 249 24.96 -1.12 5.66
CA ALA A 249 26.33 -0.96 6.13
C ALA A 249 27.25 -0.91 4.91
N TRP A 250 28.14 0.06 4.86
CA TRP A 250 29.11 0.28 3.75
C TRP A 250 30.20 -0.80 3.74
N ARG A 251 29.79 -2.08 3.68
CA ARG A 251 30.67 -3.24 3.56
C ARG A 251 30.42 -3.91 2.20
N PRO A 252 31.46 -4.26 1.44
CA PRO A 252 31.32 -4.88 0.12
C PRO A 252 30.39 -6.11 0.10
N SER A 253 30.49 -6.96 1.14
CA SER A 253 29.63 -8.15 1.29
C SER A 253 28.15 -7.80 1.43
N VAL A 254 27.84 -6.72 2.16
CA VAL A 254 26.45 -6.24 2.32
C VAL A 254 25.93 -5.65 1.03
N ILE A 255 26.74 -4.86 0.31
CA ILE A 255 26.36 -4.30 -1.00
C ILE A 255 26.10 -5.42 -2.02
N LEU A 256 26.94 -6.45 -2.07
CA LEU A 256 26.74 -7.60 -2.93
C LEU A 256 25.47 -8.39 -2.58
N HIS A 257 25.22 -8.58 -1.29
CA HIS A 257 23.97 -9.21 -0.82
C HIS A 257 22.74 -8.39 -1.22
N GLN A 258 22.78 -7.08 -1.08
CA GLN A 258 21.70 -6.19 -1.51
C GLN A 258 21.49 -6.24 -3.03
N ALA A 259 22.54 -6.33 -3.81
CA ALA A 259 22.46 -6.52 -5.26
C ALA A 259 21.80 -7.87 -5.63
N ALA A 260 22.07 -8.93 -4.86
CA ALA A 260 21.39 -10.22 -5.06
C ALA A 260 19.87 -10.13 -4.75
N LEU A 261 19.50 -9.49 -3.64
CA LEU A 261 18.08 -9.24 -3.31
C LEU A 261 17.37 -8.38 -4.36
N GLU A 262 18.10 -7.51 -5.06
CA GLU A 262 17.56 -6.74 -6.17
C GLU A 262 17.10 -7.64 -7.33
N ILE A 263 17.81 -8.73 -7.60
CA ILE A 263 17.41 -9.71 -8.61
C ILE A 263 16.04 -10.31 -8.25
N ASP A 264 15.82 -10.65 -6.99
CA ASP A 264 14.52 -11.18 -6.53
C ASP A 264 13.40 -10.14 -6.63
N ARG A 265 13.69 -8.85 -6.37
CA ARG A 265 12.75 -7.76 -6.61
C ARG A 265 12.37 -7.67 -8.10
N TYR A 266 13.35 -7.78 -9.01
CA TYR A 266 13.05 -7.78 -10.44
C TYR A 266 12.23 -9.00 -10.84
N ARG A 267 12.58 -10.20 -10.37
CA ARG A 267 11.82 -11.42 -10.64
C ARG A 267 10.40 -11.33 -10.10
N GLY A 268 10.25 -10.91 -8.85
CA GLY A 268 8.97 -10.86 -8.18
C GLY A 268 8.05 -9.74 -8.68
N TRP A 269 8.56 -8.51 -8.70
CA TRP A 269 7.74 -7.33 -8.90
C TRP A 269 7.87 -6.73 -10.29
N TYR A 270 9.08 -6.69 -10.84
CA TYR A 270 9.27 -6.11 -12.16
C TYR A 270 8.79 -7.07 -13.27
N PHE A 271 9.10 -8.36 -13.18
CA PHE A 271 8.65 -9.36 -14.15
C PHE A 271 7.34 -10.06 -13.75
N GLY A 272 6.81 -9.83 -12.56
CA GLY A 272 5.55 -10.42 -12.09
C GLY A 272 5.58 -11.95 -11.95
N LEU A 273 6.76 -12.56 -11.77
CA LEU A 273 6.91 -14.02 -11.73
C LEU A 273 6.40 -14.62 -10.41
N VAL A 274 6.34 -13.85 -9.34
CA VAL A 274 5.90 -14.31 -8.00
C VAL A 274 4.41 -14.04 -7.77
N THR A 275 3.85 -13.02 -8.42
CA THR A 275 2.42 -12.76 -8.34
C THR A 275 1.70 -13.75 -9.25
N LYS A 276 0.89 -14.63 -8.67
CA LYS A 276 -0.03 -15.55 -9.39
C LYS A 276 -1.15 -14.79 -10.13
N SER A 277 -0.95 -13.52 -10.38
CA SER A 277 -1.87 -12.66 -11.11
C SER A 277 -1.96 -13.06 -12.58
N VAL A 278 -3.08 -12.74 -13.20
CA VAL A 278 -3.31 -12.91 -14.64
C VAL A 278 -2.10 -12.45 -15.44
N PRO A 279 -1.56 -13.25 -16.36
CA PRO A 279 -0.42 -12.85 -17.18
C PRO A 279 -0.66 -11.48 -17.80
N ASN A 280 0.21 -10.52 -17.50
CA ASN A 280 0.10 -9.16 -18.03
C ASN A 280 1.01 -9.02 -19.27
N PRO A 281 0.49 -9.14 -20.50
CA PRO A 281 1.30 -9.03 -21.71
C PRO A 281 1.90 -7.63 -21.89
N LEU A 282 1.26 -6.58 -21.35
CA LEU A 282 1.79 -5.22 -21.39
C LEU A 282 3.08 -5.12 -20.57
N LEU A 283 3.10 -5.79 -19.43
CA LEU A 283 4.28 -5.86 -18.57
C LEU A 283 5.46 -6.47 -19.34
N TRP A 284 5.27 -7.62 -19.95
CA TRP A 284 6.33 -8.29 -20.73
C TRP A 284 6.79 -7.49 -21.92
N THR A 285 5.85 -6.85 -22.65
CA THR A 285 6.18 -5.95 -23.77
C THR A 285 7.06 -4.80 -23.28
N PHE A 286 6.69 -4.16 -22.19
CA PHE A 286 7.50 -3.06 -21.63
C PHE A 286 8.91 -3.54 -21.25
N ARG A 287 9.03 -4.68 -20.52
CA ARG A 287 10.32 -5.24 -20.09
C ARG A 287 11.22 -5.60 -21.26
N SER A 288 10.65 -6.25 -22.27
CA SER A 288 11.38 -6.61 -23.50
C SER A 288 11.89 -5.37 -24.23
N LEU A 289 11.03 -4.35 -24.41
CA LEU A 289 11.43 -3.10 -25.05
C LEU A 289 12.48 -2.34 -24.24
N THR A 290 12.42 -2.38 -22.90
CA THR A 290 13.46 -1.81 -22.04
C THR A 290 14.80 -2.49 -22.25
N ALA A 291 14.84 -3.83 -22.24
CA ALA A 291 16.06 -4.60 -22.45
C ALA A 291 16.66 -4.33 -23.85
N ILE A 292 15.83 -4.39 -24.90
CA ILE A 292 16.23 -4.04 -26.26
C ILE A 292 16.77 -2.62 -26.30
N GLY A 293 16.09 -1.66 -25.68
CA GLY A 293 16.49 -0.26 -25.65
C GLY A 293 17.85 -0.04 -24.98
N ILE A 294 18.12 -0.70 -23.86
CA ILE A 294 19.42 -0.64 -23.17
C ILE A 294 20.53 -1.18 -24.09
N VAL A 295 20.31 -2.32 -24.75
CA VAL A 295 21.27 -2.87 -25.70
C VAL A 295 21.50 -1.93 -26.88
N LEU A 296 20.42 -1.41 -27.49
CA LEU A 296 20.55 -0.49 -28.62
C LEU A 296 21.23 0.83 -28.21
N LEU A 297 21.01 1.36 -27.01
CA LEU A 297 21.72 2.53 -26.49
C LEU A 297 23.22 2.24 -26.36
N ALA A 298 23.61 1.09 -25.81
CA ALA A 298 25.00 0.68 -25.69
C ALA A 298 25.67 0.54 -27.06
N VAL A 299 25.02 -0.13 -28.03
CA VAL A 299 25.49 -0.26 -29.39
C VAL A 299 25.66 1.12 -30.05
N ARG A 300 24.70 2.04 -29.81
CA ARG A 300 24.76 3.40 -30.37
C ARG A 300 25.96 4.18 -29.86
N ILE A 301 26.27 4.05 -28.58
CA ILE A 301 27.45 4.70 -27.98
C ILE A 301 28.75 4.14 -28.60
N ALA A 302 28.79 2.83 -28.86
CA ALA A 302 29.98 2.15 -29.43
C ALA A 302 30.22 2.48 -30.91
N ILE A 303 29.14 2.51 -31.74
CA ILE A 303 29.26 2.69 -33.21
C ILE A 303 29.30 4.18 -33.60
N GLY A 304 28.81 5.06 -32.75
CA GLY A 304 28.75 6.49 -33.03
C GLY A 304 27.43 6.99 -33.66
N PRO A 305 27.30 8.28 -33.99
CA PRO A 305 26.05 8.89 -34.42
C PRO A 305 25.60 8.43 -35.80
N SER A 306 24.31 8.20 -35.98
CA SER A 306 23.65 8.01 -37.27
C SER A 306 22.77 9.22 -37.60
N ARG A 307 22.37 9.39 -38.86
CA ARG A 307 21.55 10.50 -39.32
C ARG A 307 20.18 10.63 -38.66
N THR A 308 19.67 9.59 -38.01
CA THR A 308 18.30 9.47 -37.48
C THR A 308 18.22 9.36 -35.98
N ALA A 309 19.35 9.30 -35.26
CA ALA A 309 19.38 8.99 -33.81
C ALA A 309 20.00 10.12 -32.99
N PRO A 310 19.78 10.11 -31.65
CA PRO A 310 20.40 11.07 -30.75
C PRO A 310 21.91 11.12 -30.93
N ASP A 311 22.51 12.26 -30.63
CA ASP A 311 23.94 12.35 -30.52
C ASP A 311 24.48 11.35 -29.49
N ARG A 312 25.77 11.03 -29.57
CA ARG A 312 26.40 10.08 -28.67
C ARG A 312 26.12 10.37 -27.19
N ASN A 313 26.11 11.65 -26.83
CA ASN A 313 25.85 12.09 -25.47
C ASN A 313 24.38 11.88 -25.07
N GLY A 314 23.42 12.06 -26.00
CA GLY A 314 22.01 11.78 -25.77
C GLY A 314 21.76 10.32 -25.45
N ALA A 315 22.36 9.39 -26.23
CA ALA A 315 22.29 7.96 -25.95
C ALA A 315 22.96 7.60 -24.61
N ALA A 316 24.12 8.19 -24.31
CA ALA A 316 24.83 7.96 -23.06
C ALA A 316 24.02 8.46 -21.85
N ARG A 317 23.37 9.63 -21.94
CA ARG A 317 22.48 10.12 -20.87
C ARG A 317 21.34 9.15 -20.58
N LEU A 318 20.67 8.63 -21.59
CA LEU A 318 19.58 7.67 -21.42
C LEU A 318 20.07 6.35 -20.81
N LEU A 319 21.23 5.86 -21.24
CA LEU A 319 21.83 4.65 -20.67
C LEU A 319 22.25 4.85 -19.22
N ILE A 320 22.90 5.98 -18.90
CA ILE A 320 23.25 6.36 -17.52
C ILE A 320 22.00 6.44 -16.64
N LEU A 321 20.90 7.00 -17.17
CA LEU A 321 19.65 7.07 -16.41
C LEU A 321 19.09 5.69 -16.13
N ALA A 322 18.93 4.84 -17.14
CA ALA A 322 18.31 3.53 -16.99
C ALA A 322 19.19 2.56 -16.16
N ALA A 323 20.45 2.39 -16.55
CA ALA A 323 21.36 1.47 -15.88
C ALA A 323 21.89 2.04 -14.55
N GLY A 324 22.24 3.32 -14.50
CA GLY A 324 22.75 3.97 -13.30
C GLY A 324 21.73 4.01 -12.17
N ALA A 325 20.47 4.34 -12.47
CA ALA A 325 19.40 4.27 -11.48
C ALA A 325 19.25 2.85 -10.91
N ALA A 326 19.21 1.84 -11.79
CA ALA A 326 19.12 0.44 -11.38
C ALA A 326 20.28 0.02 -10.47
N LEU A 327 21.53 0.41 -10.81
CA LEU A 327 22.72 0.11 -10.01
C LEU A 327 22.69 0.80 -8.64
N ILE A 328 22.25 2.06 -8.59
CA ILE A 328 22.15 2.79 -7.31
C ILE A 328 21.08 2.13 -6.42
N PHE A 329 19.92 1.79 -6.97
CA PHE A 329 18.89 1.08 -6.22
C PHE A 329 19.34 -0.29 -5.76
N ALA A 330 20.09 -1.02 -6.58
CA ALA A 330 20.64 -2.32 -6.21
C ALA A 330 21.62 -2.24 -5.04
N GLY A 331 22.52 -1.27 -5.04
CA GLY A 331 23.60 -1.18 -4.05
C GLY A 331 23.28 -0.36 -2.80
N PHE A 332 22.46 0.68 -2.92
CA PHE A 332 22.32 1.70 -1.87
C PHE A 332 20.93 1.79 -1.22
N ILE A 333 19.93 1.06 -1.71
CA ILE A 333 18.60 1.07 -1.13
C ILE A 333 18.27 -0.33 -0.62
N ASN A 334 18.32 -0.52 0.72
CA ASN A 334 18.07 -1.80 1.37
C ASN A 334 16.64 -2.30 1.19
N ASN A 335 15.68 -1.41 1.36
CA ASN A 335 14.28 -1.80 1.31
C ASN A 335 13.85 -2.07 -0.16
N LYS A 336 13.71 -3.36 -0.51
CA LYS A 336 13.40 -3.84 -1.86
C LYS A 336 11.89 -3.91 -2.13
N VAL A 337 11.12 -2.97 -1.61
CA VAL A 337 9.66 -2.95 -1.79
C VAL A 337 9.25 -2.46 -3.18
N PRO A 338 8.09 -2.92 -3.69
CA PRO A 338 7.60 -2.57 -5.03
C PRO A 338 7.25 -1.10 -5.18
N VAL A 339 6.91 -0.41 -4.10
CA VAL A 339 6.53 1.02 -4.13
C VAL A 339 7.63 1.95 -4.63
N TYR A 340 8.90 1.51 -4.66
CA TYR A 340 10.01 2.28 -5.21
C TYR A 340 10.24 2.03 -6.72
N MET A 341 9.54 1.08 -7.33
CA MET A 341 9.65 0.81 -8.76
C MET A 341 9.40 2.04 -9.65
N PRO A 342 8.42 2.94 -9.36
CA PRO A 342 8.17 4.12 -10.16
C PRO A 342 9.41 5.00 -10.43
N HIS A 343 10.37 5.04 -9.50
CA HIS A 343 11.63 5.77 -9.68
C HIS A 343 12.48 5.21 -10.83
N LEU A 344 12.53 3.88 -10.99
CA LEU A 344 13.29 3.20 -12.04
C LEU A 344 12.59 3.28 -13.40
N LEU A 345 11.25 3.28 -13.37
CA LEU A 345 10.43 3.21 -14.57
C LEU A 345 10.61 4.43 -15.48
N ILE A 346 11.05 5.58 -14.98
CA ILE A 346 11.40 6.76 -15.81
C ILE A 346 12.48 6.38 -16.83
N GLY A 347 13.59 5.84 -16.36
CA GLY A 347 14.71 5.44 -17.21
C GLY A 347 14.35 4.28 -18.13
N PHE A 348 13.62 3.30 -17.62
CA PHE A 348 13.18 2.14 -18.37
C PHE A 348 12.19 2.49 -19.48
N ALA A 349 11.23 3.38 -19.22
CA ALA A 349 10.29 3.85 -20.22
C ALA A 349 11.00 4.62 -21.35
N LEU A 350 11.97 5.46 -21.01
CA LEU A 350 12.77 6.19 -22.01
C LEU A 350 13.63 5.23 -22.86
N ALA A 351 14.23 4.20 -22.26
CA ALA A 351 14.96 3.18 -23.01
C ALA A 351 14.02 2.37 -23.94
N GLY A 352 12.84 1.97 -23.42
CA GLY A 352 11.82 1.29 -24.24
C GLY A 352 11.28 2.16 -25.37
N GLY A 353 11.03 3.45 -25.10
CA GLY A 353 10.63 4.41 -26.13
C GLY A 353 11.70 4.62 -27.19
N PHE A 354 12.97 4.63 -26.81
CA PHE A 354 14.10 4.62 -27.74
C PHE A 354 14.07 3.38 -28.63
N ALA A 355 13.86 2.18 -28.07
CA ALA A 355 13.75 0.94 -28.85
C ALA A 355 12.64 1.02 -29.91
N VAL A 356 11.44 1.47 -29.52
CA VAL A 356 10.30 1.64 -30.46
C VAL A 356 10.66 2.61 -31.58
N SER A 357 11.35 3.70 -31.27
CA SER A 357 11.77 4.68 -32.26
C SER A 357 12.81 4.12 -33.24
N GLU A 358 13.82 3.38 -32.74
CA GLU A 358 14.85 2.77 -33.59
C GLU A 358 14.27 1.67 -34.48
N ILE A 359 13.43 0.77 -33.92
CA ILE A 359 12.77 -0.29 -34.71
C ILE A 359 11.92 0.34 -35.83
N SER A 360 11.17 1.42 -35.54
CA SER A 360 10.37 2.12 -36.53
C SER A 360 11.24 2.76 -37.63
N ALA A 361 12.44 3.24 -37.29
CA ALA A 361 13.38 3.85 -38.21
C ALA A 361 14.12 2.83 -39.12
N LEU A 362 14.33 1.60 -38.64
CA LEU A 362 14.93 0.51 -39.43
C LEU A 362 14.00 -0.01 -40.54
N LEU A 363 12.70 0.31 -40.48
CA LEU A 363 11.71 -0.14 -41.43
C LEU A 363 11.10 1.08 -42.18
N PRO A 364 11.78 1.69 -43.15
CA PRO A 364 11.39 2.99 -43.74
C PRO A 364 9.99 3.01 -44.36
N GLY A 365 9.48 1.87 -44.86
CA GLY A 365 8.12 1.73 -45.37
C GLY A 365 7.04 1.68 -44.28
N PHE A 366 7.43 1.60 -43.02
CA PHE A 366 6.56 1.37 -41.86
C PHE A 366 6.69 2.47 -40.79
N ALA A 367 6.90 3.72 -41.18
CA ALA A 367 6.97 4.86 -40.26
C ALA A 367 5.73 4.99 -39.32
N TRP A 368 4.61 4.39 -39.70
CA TRP A 368 3.39 4.32 -38.92
C TRP A 368 3.46 3.33 -37.73
N LEU A 369 4.46 2.41 -37.70
CA LEU A 369 4.60 1.41 -36.62
C LEU A 369 4.71 2.02 -35.23
N GLY A 370 5.44 3.12 -35.07
CA GLY A 370 5.56 3.81 -33.80
C GLY A 370 4.22 4.36 -33.27
N PRO A 371 3.50 5.17 -34.05
CA PRO A 371 2.13 5.59 -33.68
C PRO A 371 1.16 4.45 -33.47
N ALA A 372 1.20 3.42 -34.31
CA ALA A 372 0.36 2.22 -34.18
C ALA A 372 0.66 1.45 -32.90
N PHE A 373 1.94 1.32 -32.53
CA PHE A 373 2.34 0.73 -31.24
C PHE A 373 1.73 1.50 -30.07
N VAL A 374 1.84 2.83 -30.06
CA VAL A 374 1.29 3.68 -29.01
C VAL A 374 -0.23 3.49 -28.88
N ALA A 375 -0.95 3.52 -30.01
CA ALA A 375 -2.39 3.33 -30.04
C ALA A 375 -2.80 1.92 -29.55
N PHE A 376 -2.16 0.90 -30.09
CA PHE A 376 -2.40 -0.48 -29.69
C PHE A 376 -2.11 -0.71 -28.20
N TYR A 377 -0.99 -0.21 -27.72
CA TYR A 377 -0.58 -0.37 -26.32
C TYR A 377 -1.54 0.34 -25.34
N ALA A 378 -2.05 1.52 -25.73
CA ALA A 378 -3.05 2.24 -24.96
C ALA A 378 -4.39 1.50 -24.93
N ILE A 379 -4.87 0.98 -26.08
CA ILE A 379 -6.12 0.18 -26.16
C ILE A 379 -5.99 -1.11 -25.35
N ALA A 380 -4.86 -1.82 -25.50
CA ALA A 380 -4.58 -3.01 -24.71
C ALA A 380 -4.51 -2.72 -23.21
N GLY A 381 -4.01 -1.54 -22.83
CA GLY A 381 -4.00 -1.04 -21.45
C GLY A 381 -5.40 -0.90 -20.88
N VAL A 382 -6.30 -0.23 -21.60
CA VAL A 382 -7.71 -0.10 -21.20
C VAL A 382 -8.34 -1.48 -21.02
N ALA A 383 -8.22 -2.34 -22.04
CA ALA A 383 -8.82 -3.69 -22.00
C ALA A 383 -8.28 -4.56 -20.85
N TYR A 384 -6.98 -4.44 -20.54
CA TYR A 384 -6.38 -5.15 -19.43
C TYR A 384 -6.93 -4.67 -18.08
N TYR A 385 -7.03 -3.35 -17.86
CA TYR A 385 -7.51 -2.80 -16.59
C TYR A 385 -9.02 -3.04 -16.41
N GLU A 386 -9.83 -2.97 -17.46
CA GLU A 386 -11.24 -3.36 -17.40
C GLU A 386 -11.40 -4.83 -16.97
N LYS A 387 -10.62 -5.73 -17.58
CA LYS A 387 -10.60 -7.14 -17.20
C LYS A 387 -10.14 -7.33 -15.76
N TRP A 388 -9.12 -6.59 -15.34
CA TRP A 388 -8.59 -6.67 -13.97
C TRP A 388 -9.64 -6.20 -12.95
N TYR A 389 -10.30 -5.05 -13.18
CA TYR A 389 -11.37 -4.56 -12.32
C TYR A 389 -12.57 -5.51 -12.30
N SER A 390 -12.96 -6.08 -13.42
CA SER A 390 -14.07 -7.03 -13.48
C SER A 390 -13.75 -8.37 -12.82
N SER A 391 -12.48 -8.76 -12.78
CA SER A 391 -12.01 -9.99 -12.12
C SER A 391 -11.76 -9.80 -10.61
N ALA A 392 -11.53 -8.57 -10.15
CA ALA A 392 -11.52 -8.27 -8.74
C ALA A 392 -12.90 -8.59 -8.15
N GLY A 393 -12.93 -9.57 -7.24
CA GLY A 393 -14.21 -10.03 -6.67
C GLY A 393 -14.98 -8.87 -6.02
N LYS A 394 -16.30 -8.86 -6.10
CA LYS A 394 -17.15 -7.81 -5.51
C LYS A 394 -16.88 -7.61 -4.01
N SER A 395 -16.42 -8.64 -3.33
CA SER A 395 -16.03 -8.61 -1.92
C SER A 395 -14.68 -7.91 -1.64
N GLU A 396 -13.83 -7.73 -2.67
CA GLU A 396 -12.53 -7.03 -2.56
C GLU A 396 -12.67 -5.53 -2.84
N LEU A 397 -13.74 -5.13 -3.50
CA LEU A 397 -14.02 -3.74 -3.87
C LEU A 397 -14.97 -3.09 -2.86
N VAL A 398 -14.52 -2.94 -1.63
CA VAL A 398 -15.27 -2.20 -0.61
C VAL A 398 -14.81 -0.74 -0.62
N PRO A 399 -15.71 0.22 -0.88
CA PRO A 399 -15.38 1.63 -0.77
C PRO A 399 -14.95 2.00 0.64
N TYR A 400 -13.91 2.82 0.76
CA TYR A 400 -13.44 3.27 2.07
C TYR A 400 -14.52 4.04 2.83
N GLU A 401 -15.39 4.74 2.12
CA GLU A 401 -16.53 5.47 2.68
C GLU A 401 -17.52 4.55 3.42
N SER A 402 -17.67 3.31 2.96
CA SER A 402 -18.47 2.28 3.66
C SER A 402 -17.78 1.85 4.96
N THR A 403 -16.46 1.72 4.94
CA THR A 403 -15.66 1.42 6.12
C THR A 403 -15.72 2.57 7.12
N ASP A 404 -15.61 3.82 6.65
CA ASP A 404 -15.74 5.04 7.48
C ASP A 404 -17.09 5.09 8.21
N ALA A 405 -18.19 4.87 7.49
CA ALA A 405 -19.53 4.81 8.10
C ALA A 405 -19.65 3.72 9.17
N THR A 406 -19.04 2.57 8.93
CA THR A 406 -19.00 1.45 9.86
C THR A 406 -18.21 1.79 11.13
N LEU A 407 -17.01 2.36 10.98
CA LEU A 407 -16.16 2.74 12.11
C LEU A 407 -16.83 3.76 13.03
N ARG A 408 -17.59 4.70 12.47
CA ARG A 408 -18.37 5.68 13.26
C ARG A 408 -19.48 5.01 14.08
N LEU A 409 -20.06 3.92 13.60
CA LEU A 409 -21.05 3.14 14.37
C LEU A 409 -20.40 2.29 15.48
N LEU A 410 -19.14 1.87 15.28
CA LEU A 410 -18.41 1.09 16.28
C LEU A 410 -17.93 1.95 17.46
N ALA A 411 -17.61 3.21 17.21
CA ALA A 411 -17.13 4.13 18.24
C ALA A 411 -18.30 4.88 18.90
N PRO A 412 -18.44 4.86 20.22
CA PRO A 412 -19.50 5.60 20.93
C PRO A 412 -19.36 7.11 20.72
N SER A 413 -20.45 7.85 20.87
CA SER A 413 -20.43 9.32 20.87
C SER A 413 -19.79 9.86 22.15
N GLY A 414 -19.20 11.06 22.07
CA GLY A 414 -18.59 11.76 23.19
C GLY A 414 -17.07 11.54 23.31
N PRO A 415 -16.46 12.17 24.33
CA PRO A 415 -15.00 12.15 24.52
C PRO A 415 -14.45 10.74 24.73
N LYS A 416 -13.47 10.35 23.92
CA LYS A 416 -12.89 9.01 23.92
C LYS A 416 -11.47 8.98 23.39
N TYR A 417 -10.77 7.90 23.73
CA TYR A 417 -9.53 7.48 23.03
C TYR A 417 -9.86 6.33 22.09
N VAL A 418 -9.39 6.42 20.85
CA VAL A 418 -9.52 5.35 19.86
C VAL A 418 -8.13 4.84 19.48
N TYR A 419 -7.86 3.60 19.82
CA TYR A 419 -6.66 2.89 19.40
C TYR A 419 -7.02 1.97 18.25
N ALA A 420 -6.36 2.14 17.13
CA ALA A 420 -6.70 1.40 15.91
C ALA A 420 -5.53 1.35 14.93
N SER A 421 -5.73 0.63 13.84
CA SER A 421 -4.83 0.70 12.69
C SER A 421 -4.75 2.12 12.13
N PRO A 422 -3.57 2.61 11.72
CA PRO A 422 -3.40 3.96 11.17
C PRO A 422 -4.38 4.28 10.04
N GLN A 423 -4.77 3.28 9.26
CA GLN A 423 -5.71 3.38 8.14
C GLN A 423 -7.06 4.01 8.54
N PHE A 424 -7.44 3.94 9.81
CA PHE A 424 -8.71 4.49 10.32
C PHE A 424 -8.64 5.96 10.73
N TRP A 425 -7.47 6.58 10.68
CA TRP A 425 -7.29 7.98 11.03
C TRP A 425 -8.23 8.91 10.27
N THR A 426 -8.48 8.66 8.99
CA THR A 426 -9.36 9.48 8.15
C THR A 426 -10.82 9.50 8.60
N THR A 427 -11.23 8.53 9.43
CA THR A 427 -12.56 8.51 10.05
C THR A 427 -12.66 9.48 11.23
N PHE A 428 -11.58 9.61 11.99
CA PHE A 428 -11.59 10.30 13.29
C PHE A 428 -10.89 11.65 13.31
N TYR A 429 -10.19 12.02 12.21
CA TYR A 429 -9.51 13.31 12.15
C TYR A 429 -10.50 14.47 12.33
N GLY A 430 -10.09 15.50 13.08
CA GLY A 430 -10.91 16.70 13.30
C GLY A 430 -12.09 16.51 14.25
N ASP A 431 -12.36 15.31 14.75
CA ASP A 431 -13.31 15.09 15.83
C ASP A 431 -12.69 15.60 17.15
N ALA A 432 -13.29 16.66 17.70
CA ALA A 432 -12.79 17.30 18.92
C ALA A 432 -12.90 16.40 20.16
N ASP A 433 -13.79 15.42 20.11
CA ASP A 433 -14.04 14.47 21.19
C ASP A 433 -13.23 13.19 21.08
N THR A 434 -12.46 13.00 19.99
CA THR A 434 -11.71 11.78 19.75
C THR A 434 -10.20 12.05 19.69
N ASP A 435 -9.47 11.43 20.61
CA ASP A 435 -8.02 11.29 20.50
C ASP A 435 -7.70 9.97 19.81
N PHE A 436 -7.30 10.03 18.54
CA PHE A 436 -6.93 8.86 17.74
C PHE A 436 -5.44 8.55 17.88
N LEU A 437 -5.13 7.30 18.18
CA LEU A 437 -3.77 6.79 18.36
C LEU A 437 -3.59 5.48 17.57
N SER A 438 -2.44 5.35 16.91
CA SER A 438 -2.06 4.08 16.27
C SER A 438 -1.69 3.05 17.34
N TYR A 439 -2.21 1.84 17.20
CA TYR A 439 -1.88 0.73 18.09
C TYR A 439 -0.38 0.41 18.13
N ALA A 440 0.32 0.63 17.01
CA ALA A 440 1.74 0.30 16.89
C ALA A 440 2.64 1.20 17.76
N GLU A 441 2.16 2.41 18.06
CA GLU A 441 2.93 3.41 18.81
C GLU A 441 2.39 3.59 20.23
N ALA A 442 1.15 3.18 20.48
CA ALA A 442 0.55 3.19 21.80
C ALA A 442 0.88 1.88 22.51
N GLN A 443 1.90 1.90 23.37
CA GLN A 443 2.22 0.73 24.20
C GLN A 443 1.42 0.75 25.49
N PRO A 444 0.76 -0.37 25.85
CA PRO A 444 0.21 -0.52 27.18
C PRO A 444 1.37 -0.61 28.19
N VAL A 445 1.19 0.04 29.26
CA VAL A 445 2.00 0.35 30.43
C VAL A 445 3.07 -0.68 30.86
N ASP A 446 4.09 -0.13 31.56
CA ASP A 446 5.06 -0.68 32.50
C ASP A 446 6.45 -1.10 32.00
N GLY A 447 6.69 -1.13 30.75
CA GLY A 447 8.07 -1.32 30.29
C GLY A 447 8.77 0.01 30.06
N GLY A 448 9.53 0.51 31.00
CA GLY A 448 10.38 1.71 31.01
C GLY A 448 11.06 2.21 29.72
N GLY A 449 10.38 2.18 28.61
CA GLY A 449 10.77 2.76 27.32
C GLY A 449 10.18 4.16 27.17
N GLU A 450 10.98 5.07 26.62
CA GLU A 450 10.66 6.47 26.37
C GLU A 450 9.53 6.69 25.31
N HIS A 451 8.51 5.83 25.25
CA HIS A 451 7.38 6.06 24.37
C HIS A 451 6.36 6.99 25.02
N PRO A 452 6.01 8.12 24.38
CA PRO A 452 5.33 9.24 25.04
C PRO A 452 3.84 9.04 25.32
N VAL A 453 3.27 7.91 24.93
CA VAL A 453 1.84 7.62 25.17
C VAL A 453 1.70 6.25 25.83
N THR A 454 1.82 6.23 27.14
CA THR A 454 1.33 5.11 27.93
C THR A 454 -0.20 5.21 28.00
N LEU A 455 -0.93 4.10 27.96
CA LEU A 455 -2.36 4.07 28.26
C LEU A 455 -2.65 4.76 29.61
N ALA A 456 -1.73 4.71 30.58
CA ALA A 456 -1.79 5.46 31.84
C ALA A 456 -1.80 6.99 31.64
N GLY A 457 -1.17 7.55 30.63
CA GLY A 457 -1.24 8.98 30.29
C GLY A 457 -2.57 9.38 29.63
N ALA A 458 -3.33 8.42 29.12
CA ALA A 458 -4.65 8.62 28.51
C ALA A 458 -5.79 8.77 29.56
N THR A 459 -5.52 8.67 30.85
CA THR A 459 -6.47 8.29 31.88
C THR A 459 -7.22 9.37 32.58
N SER A 460 -7.66 10.35 31.92
CA SER A 460 -8.58 11.34 32.51
C SER A 460 -10.04 10.87 32.60
N GLY A 461 -10.30 9.58 32.77
CA GLY A 461 -11.66 9.03 32.88
C GLY A 461 -12.45 8.93 31.57
N ARG A 462 -11.81 9.13 30.43
CA ARG A 462 -12.42 8.96 29.10
C ARG A 462 -12.50 7.48 28.71
N PRO A 463 -13.56 7.03 28.03
CA PRO A 463 -13.65 5.68 27.47
C PRO A 463 -12.51 5.39 26.50
N ILE A 464 -12.01 4.17 26.53
CA ILE A 464 -11.03 3.64 25.58
C ILE A 464 -11.73 2.67 24.64
N VAL A 465 -11.58 2.88 23.35
CA VAL A 465 -12.11 2.02 22.28
C VAL A 465 -10.95 1.43 21.50
N LEU A 466 -10.87 0.11 21.41
CA LEU A 466 -9.93 -0.56 20.53
C LEU A 466 -10.67 -1.06 19.30
N LEU A 467 -10.15 -0.74 18.11
CA LEU A 467 -10.68 -1.21 16.83
C LEU A 467 -9.64 -2.14 16.19
N VAL A 468 -9.80 -3.42 16.45
CA VAL A 468 -8.87 -4.47 15.99
C VAL A 468 -9.33 -5.00 14.64
N ASP A 469 -8.60 -4.70 13.58
CA ASP A 469 -8.91 -5.17 12.24
C ASP A 469 -8.20 -6.47 11.88
N GLU A 470 -8.86 -7.28 11.08
CA GLU A 470 -8.41 -8.61 10.68
C GLU A 470 -7.16 -8.60 9.81
N LEU A 471 -6.94 -7.55 9.02
CA LEU A 471 -5.88 -7.56 8.00
C LEU A 471 -4.56 -6.97 8.46
N GLN A 472 -4.56 -6.15 9.50
CA GLN A 472 -3.36 -5.47 9.97
C GLN A 472 -3.06 -5.76 11.44
N TRP A 473 -3.90 -5.32 12.36
CA TRP A 473 -3.59 -5.43 13.78
C TRP A 473 -3.71 -6.85 14.32
N LEU A 474 -4.75 -7.58 13.93
CA LEU A 474 -4.95 -8.94 14.41
C LEU A 474 -3.79 -9.90 14.08
N PRO A 475 -3.23 -9.92 12.85
CA PRO A 475 -2.07 -10.76 12.54
C PRO A 475 -0.83 -10.40 13.37
N GLU A 476 -0.64 -9.12 13.71
CA GLU A 476 0.47 -8.68 14.54
C GLU A 476 0.31 -9.14 15.99
N LEU A 477 -0.92 -9.07 16.55
CA LEU A 477 -1.21 -9.63 17.87
C LEU A 477 -1.00 -11.15 17.88
N ALA A 478 -1.44 -11.85 16.83
CA ALA A 478 -1.25 -13.29 16.67
C ALA A 478 0.23 -13.69 16.62
N ALA A 479 1.04 -12.94 15.89
CA ALA A 479 2.49 -13.16 15.81
C ALA A 479 3.16 -13.00 17.19
N GLY A 480 2.69 -12.08 18.02
CA GLY A 480 3.20 -11.87 19.37
C GLY A 480 2.89 -13.02 20.33
N ILE A 481 1.79 -13.75 20.10
CA ILE A 481 1.44 -14.95 20.89
C ILE A 481 2.33 -16.13 20.50
N SER A 482 2.53 -16.34 19.19
CA SER A 482 3.27 -17.47 18.66
C SER A 482 4.80 -17.33 18.73
N GLN A 483 5.30 -16.09 18.78
CA GLN A 483 6.73 -15.77 18.84
C GLN A 483 7.02 -14.81 20.01
N PRO A 484 7.62 -15.27 21.09
CA PRO A 484 7.80 -14.48 22.32
C PRO A 484 8.81 -13.33 22.24
N THR A 485 9.19 -12.88 21.06
CA THR A 485 10.30 -11.93 20.86
C THR A 485 9.91 -10.45 20.95
N THR A 486 8.63 -10.10 20.93
CA THR A 486 8.18 -8.70 21.00
C THR A 486 7.28 -8.46 22.22
N SER A 487 7.76 -7.66 23.17
CA SER A 487 7.08 -7.37 24.44
C SER A 487 5.74 -6.64 24.25
N TRP A 488 5.67 -5.67 23.33
CA TRP A 488 4.50 -4.80 23.17
C TRP A 488 3.23 -5.55 22.71
N GLN A 489 3.38 -6.59 21.89
CA GLN A 489 2.25 -7.40 21.44
C GLN A 489 1.63 -8.18 22.60
N LYS A 490 2.46 -8.74 23.49
CA LYS A 490 1.99 -9.41 24.71
C LYS A 490 1.32 -8.45 25.67
N ASP A 491 1.82 -7.21 25.74
CA ASP A 491 1.26 -6.19 26.61
C ASP A 491 -0.15 -5.80 26.12
N TRP A 492 -0.35 -5.63 24.81
CA TRP A 492 -1.69 -5.44 24.25
C TRP A 492 -2.62 -6.62 24.51
N VAL A 493 -2.09 -7.83 24.35
CA VAL A 493 -2.79 -9.06 24.61
C VAL A 493 -3.29 -9.08 26.06
N SER A 494 -2.41 -8.95 27.02
CA SER A 494 -2.74 -8.91 28.44
C SER A 494 -3.72 -7.78 28.80
N PHE A 495 -3.55 -6.61 28.19
CA PHE A 495 -4.43 -5.48 28.40
C PHE A 495 -5.87 -5.77 27.93
N ILE A 496 -6.03 -6.33 26.73
CA ILE A 496 -7.36 -6.67 26.20
C ILE A 496 -8.05 -7.72 27.09
N GLU A 497 -7.32 -8.75 27.54
CA GLU A 497 -7.87 -9.79 28.40
C GLU A 497 -8.34 -9.27 29.76
N SER A 498 -7.59 -8.38 30.35
CA SER A 498 -7.82 -7.92 31.72
C SER A 498 -8.74 -6.70 31.82
N HIS A 499 -8.77 -5.85 30.76
CA HIS A 499 -9.39 -4.54 30.85
C HIS A 499 -10.48 -4.27 29.78
N CYS A 500 -10.70 -5.17 28.82
CA CYS A 500 -11.59 -4.92 27.72
C CYS A 500 -12.72 -5.94 27.60
N VAL A 501 -13.83 -5.50 27.03
CA VAL A 501 -14.95 -6.36 26.62
C VAL A 501 -15.28 -6.07 25.15
N LEU A 502 -15.55 -7.09 24.37
CA LEU A 502 -16.00 -6.92 22.99
C LEU A 502 -17.45 -6.44 22.98
N GLU A 503 -17.71 -5.34 22.29
CA GLU A 503 -19.06 -4.74 22.16
C GLU A 503 -19.67 -4.90 20.79
N ALA A 504 -18.84 -4.89 19.73
CA ALA A 504 -19.35 -4.97 18.37
C ALA A 504 -18.35 -5.59 17.39
N GLU A 505 -18.86 -6.18 16.31
CA GLU A 505 -18.11 -6.60 15.14
C GLU A 505 -18.64 -5.92 13.87
N ALA A 506 -17.73 -5.45 13.04
CA ALA A 506 -18.04 -4.89 11.74
C ALA A 506 -17.73 -5.86 10.62
N LEU A 507 -18.65 -5.93 9.64
CA LEU A 507 -18.56 -6.81 8.48
C LEU A 507 -18.42 -6.06 7.18
N GLY A 508 -17.75 -6.69 6.21
CA GLY A 508 -17.68 -6.17 4.84
C GLY A 508 -16.97 -4.83 4.76
N THR A 509 -15.91 -4.65 5.56
CA THR A 509 -15.03 -3.49 5.48
C THR A 509 -13.88 -3.73 4.53
N ALA A 510 -13.22 -2.66 4.10
CA ALA A 510 -12.00 -2.75 3.29
C ALA A 510 -10.82 -3.44 4.05
N HIS A 511 -10.95 -3.59 5.37
CA HIS A 511 -9.94 -4.18 6.27
C HIS A 511 -10.38 -5.53 6.86
N GLY A 512 -11.34 -6.19 6.26
CA GLY A 512 -11.90 -7.43 6.77
C GLY A 512 -12.92 -7.16 7.88
N THR A 513 -13.00 -8.05 8.85
CA THR A 513 -13.78 -7.84 10.08
C THR A 513 -13.03 -6.89 11.01
N ILE A 514 -13.77 -5.99 11.66
CA ILE A 514 -13.22 -5.10 12.68
C ILE A 514 -13.94 -5.38 13.99
N ALA A 515 -13.21 -5.76 15.02
CA ALA A 515 -13.74 -5.96 16.36
C ALA A 515 -13.56 -4.67 17.18
N ALA A 516 -14.63 -4.21 17.80
CA ALA A 516 -14.63 -3.04 18.68
C ALA A 516 -14.71 -3.48 20.14
N TYR A 517 -13.69 -3.16 20.90
CA TYR A 517 -13.62 -3.39 22.33
C TYR A 517 -13.81 -2.08 23.08
N SER A 518 -14.60 -2.13 24.15
CA SER A 518 -14.64 -1.08 25.15
C SER A 518 -13.73 -1.47 26.32
N CYS A 519 -12.87 -0.57 26.75
CA CYS A 519 -11.88 -0.86 27.77
C CYS A 519 -11.95 0.20 28.90
N VAL A 520 -11.65 -0.24 30.11
CA VAL A 520 -11.46 0.61 31.28
C VAL A 520 -10.14 0.25 31.96
N LEU A 521 -9.50 1.21 32.62
CA LEU A 521 -8.23 0.96 33.29
C LEU A 521 -8.39 0.29 34.65
N ASP A 522 -9.49 0.62 35.34
CA ASP A 522 -9.78 0.08 36.68
C ASP A 522 -10.75 -1.10 36.56
N GLY A 523 -10.20 -2.28 36.26
CA GLY A 523 -10.96 -3.50 36.15
C GLY A 523 -11.38 -3.87 34.71
N ARG A 524 -12.43 -4.67 34.57
CA ARG A 524 -12.99 -5.09 33.29
C ARG A 524 -14.43 -4.59 33.14
N PRO A 525 -14.81 -3.98 32.03
CA PRO A 525 -16.19 -3.54 31.82
C PRO A 525 -17.14 -4.74 31.86
N GLN A 526 -18.35 -4.53 32.38
CA GLN A 526 -19.40 -5.52 32.25
C GLN A 526 -19.98 -5.46 30.83
N PRO A 527 -20.17 -6.62 30.15
CA PRO A 527 -20.84 -6.64 28.85
C PRO A 527 -22.26 -6.08 29.01
N THR A 528 -22.60 -5.05 28.25
CA THR A 528 -23.89 -4.36 28.36
C THR A 528 -25.04 -5.10 27.70
N SER A 529 -24.73 -5.89 26.68
CA SER A 529 -25.65 -6.76 25.90
C SER A 529 -24.82 -7.70 25.04
N GLY A 530 -25.46 -8.57 24.27
CA GLY A 530 -24.73 -9.38 23.25
C GLY A 530 -23.99 -8.50 22.24
N VAL A 531 -22.96 -9.08 21.61
CA VAL A 531 -22.12 -8.40 20.61
C VAL A 531 -23.00 -7.87 19.46
N ARG A 532 -22.89 -6.56 19.18
CA ARG A 532 -23.60 -5.92 18.06
C ARG A 532 -22.89 -6.25 16.75
N ILE A 533 -23.64 -6.57 15.70
CA ILE A 533 -23.09 -6.79 14.35
C ILE A 533 -23.47 -5.59 13.47
N VAL A 534 -22.47 -4.96 12.87
CA VAL A 534 -22.66 -3.80 12.01
C VAL A 534 -22.02 -4.03 10.64
N GLY A 535 -22.50 -3.34 9.60
CA GLY A 535 -21.89 -3.40 8.26
C GLY A 535 -22.40 -2.27 7.37
N GLY A 536 -21.50 -1.48 6.84
CA GLY A 536 -21.87 -0.19 6.27
C GLY A 536 -22.50 0.70 7.34
N ALA A 537 -23.58 1.39 7.02
CA ALA A 537 -24.35 2.22 7.97
C ALA A 537 -25.49 1.44 8.66
N THR A 538 -25.42 0.12 8.74
CA THR A 538 -26.54 -0.74 9.18
C THR A 538 -26.10 -1.63 10.34
N GLU A 539 -26.93 -1.71 11.36
CA GLU A 539 -26.87 -2.71 12.42
C GLU A 539 -27.69 -3.94 12.04
N PHE A 540 -27.25 -5.13 12.42
CA PHE A 540 -27.89 -6.41 12.10
C PHE A 540 -28.33 -7.16 13.34
N THR A 541 -29.41 -7.91 13.21
CA THR A 541 -29.92 -8.83 14.24
C THR A 541 -29.92 -10.25 13.71
N VAL A 542 -29.77 -11.19 14.65
CA VAL A 542 -29.90 -12.62 14.36
C VAL A 542 -31.38 -12.95 14.17
N VAL A 543 -31.73 -13.59 13.07
CA VAL A 543 -33.13 -13.91 12.75
C VAL A 543 -33.44 -15.37 13.00
N ARG A 544 -32.61 -16.28 12.47
CA ARG A 544 -32.85 -17.72 12.58
C ARG A 544 -31.55 -18.50 12.38
N PRO A 545 -31.43 -19.67 13.00
CA PRO A 545 -30.37 -20.62 12.65
C PRO A 545 -30.65 -21.18 11.24
N VAL A 546 -29.58 -21.24 10.43
CA VAL A 546 -29.57 -21.93 9.13
C VAL A 546 -28.98 -23.31 9.28
N LEU A 547 -28.00 -23.43 10.18
CA LEU A 547 -27.35 -24.66 10.55
C LEU A 547 -27.13 -24.62 12.05
N SER A 548 -27.52 -25.66 12.77
CA SER A 548 -27.21 -25.84 14.19
C SER A 548 -26.66 -27.26 14.35
N GLN A 549 -25.49 -27.39 14.91
CA GLN A 549 -24.78 -28.66 15.00
C GLN A 549 -24.35 -28.91 16.44
N THR A 550 -24.77 -30.05 16.95
CA THR A 550 -24.29 -30.58 18.21
C THR A 550 -22.93 -31.29 18.05
N ALA A 551 -22.31 -31.69 19.12
CA ALA A 551 -21.09 -32.48 19.08
C ALA A 551 -21.24 -33.77 18.23
N ASP A 552 -22.37 -34.47 18.34
CA ASP A 552 -22.66 -35.67 17.53
C ASP A 552 -22.74 -35.40 16.05
N ASP A 553 -23.31 -34.23 15.67
CA ASP A 553 -23.38 -33.79 14.27
C ASP A 553 -22.02 -33.41 13.75
N LEU A 554 -21.22 -32.67 14.53
CA LEU A 554 -19.85 -32.27 14.20
C LEU A 554 -18.93 -33.47 13.99
N ALA A 555 -19.06 -34.51 14.78
CA ALA A 555 -18.29 -35.75 14.64
C ALA A 555 -18.50 -36.46 13.28
N ARG A 556 -19.61 -36.17 12.60
CA ARG A 556 -19.95 -36.69 11.26
C ARG A 556 -19.46 -35.79 10.12
N TRP A 557 -18.88 -34.63 10.41
CA TRP A 557 -18.32 -33.78 9.39
C TRP A 557 -17.16 -34.44 8.67
N THR A 558 -16.92 -34.01 7.42
CA THR A 558 -15.78 -34.54 6.66
C THR A 558 -14.47 -34.06 7.30
N LYS A 559 -13.58 -35.01 7.56
CA LYS A 559 -12.24 -34.68 8.04
C LYS A 559 -11.49 -33.87 6.98
N TYR A 560 -10.83 -32.82 7.41
CA TYR A 560 -10.03 -31.94 6.56
C TYR A 560 -8.55 -32.09 6.93
N ASP A 561 -7.72 -32.20 5.90
CA ASP A 561 -6.27 -32.14 5.99
C ASP A 561 -5.77 -31.20 4.91
N ASP A 562 -5.03 -30.18 5.29
CA ASP A 562 -4.60 -29.15 4.31
C ASP A 562 -3.50 -29.74 3.41
N PRO A 563 -3.72 -29.75 2.08
CA PRO A 563 -2.75 -30.32 1.14
C PRO A 563 -1.41 -29.56 1.09
N ARG A 564 -1.34 -28.36 1.66
CA ARG A 564 -0.09 -27.56 1.74
C ARG A 564 0.81 -28.00 2.90
N ARG A 565 0.21 -28.57 3.94
CA ARG A 565 0.91 -29.16 5.10
C ARG A 565 0.18 -30.44 5.51
N PRO A 566 0.29 -31.51 4.69
CA PRO A 566 -0.35 -32.76 5.04
C PRO A 566 0.24 -33.25 6.36
N SER A 567 -0.63 -33.70 7.24
CA SER A 567 -0.21 -34.31 8.51
C SER A 567 0.57 -35.60 8.23
N THR A 568 1.59 -35.88 9.02
CA THR A 568 2.33 -37.15 8.99
C THR A 568 1.49 -38.29 9.51
N ALA A 569 0.50 -37.98 10.39
CA ALA A 569 -0.54 -38.88 10.84
C ALA A 569 -1.92 -38.32 10.48
N ARG A 570 -2.89 -39.18 10.10
CA ARG A 570 -4.26 -38.75 9.81
C ARG A 570 -4.84 -37.98 11.00
N PRO A 571 -5.48 -36.81 10.79
CA PRO A 571 -6.14 -36.06 11.86
C PRO A 571 -7.09 -36.98 12.64
N SER A 572 -7.00 -36.97 13.95
CA SER A 572 -7.94 -37.67 14.83
C SER A 572 -9.13 -36.75 15.09
N VAL A 573 -10.32 -37.25 14.79
CA VAL A 573 -11.59 -36.59 15.13
C VAL A 573 -12.36 -37.61 15.99
N ALA A 574 -12.54 -37.30 17.25
CA ALA A 574 -13.18 -38.20 18.22
C ALA A 574 -14.28 -37.47 19.00
N LEU A 575 -15.42 -38.09 19.15
CA LEU A 575 -16.47 -37.63 20.06
C LEU A 575 -16.04 -37.88 21.49
N THR A 576 -16.10 -36.86 22.33
CA THR A 576 -15.82 -36.93 23.78
C THR A 576 -17.03 -36.45 24.57
N ALA A 577 -17.00 -36.58 25.90
CA ALA A 577 -18.07 -36.09 26.75
C ALA A 577 -18.29 -34.55 26.62
N ASP A 578 -17.24 -33.80 26.29
CA ASP A 578 -17.25 -32.33 26.23
C ASP A 578 -17.48 -31.82 24.81
N GLY A 579 -17.44 -32.67 23.78
CA GLY A 579 -17.60 -32.28 22.40
C GLY A 579 -16.78 -33.10 21.40
N VAL A 580 -16.56 -32.59 20.21
CA VAL A 580 -15.70 -33.20 19.18
C VAL A 580 -14.28 -32.72 19.37
N ARG A 581 -13.40 -33.63 19.74
CA ARG A 581 -11.97 -33.40 19.87
C ARG A 581 -11.29 -33.60 18.52
N ILE A 582 -10.55 -32.61 18.09
CA ILE A 582 -9.75 -32.61 16.86
C ILE A 582 -8.28 -32.46 17.26
N SER A 583 -7.49 -33.50 16.96
CA SER A 583 -6.07 -33.51 17.30
C SER A 583 -5.24 -34.05 16.14
N GLY A 584 -3.99 -33.61 16.04
CA GLY A 584 -3.04 -34.05 15.03
C GLY A 584 -1.89 -33.07 14.82
N ASP A 585 -0.93 -33.51 14.01
CA ASP A 585 0.12 -32.65 13.43
C ASP A 585 -0.33 -32.14 12.04
N GLY A 586 0.28 -31.10 11.54
CA GLY A 586 -0.18 -30.43 10.32
C GLY A 586 -1.29 -29.42 10.58
N TRP A 587 -2.30 -29.37 9.71
CA TRP A 587 -3.46 -28.48 9.86
C TRP A 587 -4.76 -29.27 9.84
N PRO A 588 -5.06 -29.99 10.91
CA PRO A 588 -6.24 -30.82 11.00
C PRO A 588 -7.51 -30.01 11.21
N GLY A 589 -8.62 -30.48 10.63
CA GLY A 589 -9.90 -29.83 10.77
C GLY A 589 -11.09 -30.69 10.36
N ILE A 590 -12.26 -30.06 10.39
CA ILE A 590 -13.53 -30.63 9.91
C ILE A 590 -14.21 -29.65 8.98
N LEU A 591 -14.97 -30.16 8.02
CA LEU A 591 -15.70 -29.34 7.05
C LEU A 591 -17.10 -29.87 6.75
N LYS A 592 -18.02 -28.95 6.42
CA LYS A 592 -19.37 -29.25 5.95
C LYS A 592 -19.85 -28.21 4.95
N MET A 593 -20.67 -28.66 3.98
CA MET A 593 -21.41 -27.76 3.08
C MET A 593 -22.74 -27.38 3.71
N PHE A 594 -23.18 -26.15 3.48
CA PHE A 594 -24.54 -25.71 3.77
C PHE A 594 -25.04 -24.77 2.67
N ASP A 595 -26.37 -24.70 2.52
CA ASP A 595 -27.02 -23.84 1.56
C ASP A 595 -27.09 -22.40 2.08
N ALA A 596 -26.67 -21.45 1.26
CA ALA A 596 -26.67 -20.04 1.58
C ALA A 596 -27.29 -19.22 0.43
N THR A 597 -27.74 -18.03 0.74
CA THR A 597 -28.21 -17.08 -0.28
C THR A 597 -27.11 -16.10 -0.60
N PRO A 598 -26.63 -16.01 -1.85
CA PRO A 598 -25.60 -15.05 -2.19
C PRO A 598 -26.01 -13.61 -1.84
N GLY A 599 -25.11 -12.88 -1.21
CA GLY A 599 -25.35 -11.52 -0.72
C GLY A 599 -25.90 -11.43 0.70
N ASP A 600 -26.43 -12.53 1.24
CA ASP A 600 -26.90 -12.57 2.63
C ASP A 600 -25.70 -12.62 3.60
N ARG A 601 -25.96 -12.15 4.82
CA ARG A 601 -25.00 -12.14 5.91
C ARG A 601 -25.32 -13.23 6.91
N TYR A 602 -24.28 -13.87 7.39
CA TYR A 602 -24.35 -14.98 8.33
C TYR A 602 -23.41 -14.77 9.49
N LEU A 603 -23.80 -15.19 10.70
CA LEU A 603 -22.96 -15.25 11.87
C LEU A 603 -22.70 -16.73 12.18
N VAL A 604 -21.44 -17.09 12.32
CA VAL A 604 -21.04 -18.40 12.87
C VAL A 604 -20.74 -18.23 14.34
N ARG A 605 -21.35 -19.09 15.15
CA ARG A 605 -21.12 -19.16 16.58
C ARG A 605 -20.59 -20.54 16.90
N THR A 606 -19.48 -20.62 17.64
CA THR A 606 -18.94 -21.89 18.14
C THR A 606 -18.85 -21.88 19.66
N GLN A 607 -19.02 -23.04 20.28
CA GLN A 607 -18.57 -23.30 21.64
C GLN A 607 -17.43 -24.30 21.57
N ASP A 608 -16.27 -23.92 22.06
CA ASP A 608 -15.05 -24.67 21.94
C ASP A 608 -14.17 -24.51 23.18
N SER A 609 -13.21 -25.39 23.35
CA SER A 609 -12.12 -25.27 24.31
C SER A 609 -10.82 -25.70 23.66
N MET A 610 -9.74 -25.00 23.95
CA MET A 610 -8.39 -25.34 23.49
C MET A 610 -7.54 -25.78 24.67
N THR A 611 -6.68 -26.73 24.42
CA THR A 611 -5.88 -27.36 25.48
C THR A 611 -4.52 -26.73 25.68
N HIS A 612 -4.04 -25.95 24.70
CA HIS A 612 -2.72 -25.33 24.75
C HIS A 612 -2.79 -23.81 24.52
N ASP A 613 -2.05 -23.07 25.32
CA ASP A 613 -1.82 -21.64 25.11
C ASP A 613 -1.10 -21.38 23.79
N GLY A 614 -1.72 -20.59 22.91
CA GLY A 614 -1.16 -20.22 21.61
C GLY A 614 -1.69 -21.03 20.42
N ASP A 615 -2.58 -21.97 20.62
CA ASP A 615 -3.30 -22.62 19.53
C ASP A 615 -4.24 -21.64 18.84
N LEU A 616 -4.31 -21.67 17.51
CA LEU A 616 -5.15 -20.82 16.70
C LEU A 616 -6.22 -21.67 16.02
N LEU A 617 -7.49 -21.36 16.30
CA LEU A 617 -8.63 -21.95 15.60
C LEU A 617 -9.01 -21.07 14.40
N TYR A 618 -9.16 -21.67 13.25
CA TYR A 618 -9.59 -21.00 12.03
C TYR A 618 -11.00 -21.41 11.68
N LEU A 619 -11.87 -20.45 11.48
CA LEU A 619 -13.14 -20.62 10.83
C LEU A 619 -13.06 -20.05 9.43
N GLY A 620 -13.21 -20.89 8.41
CA GLY A 620 -13.14 -20.48 7.01
C GLY A 620 -14.41 -20.84 6.28
N THR A 621 -14.72 -20.07 5.22
CA THR A 621 -15.72 -20.46 4.25
C THR A 621 -15.03 -20.69 2.91
N TRP A 622 -15.33 -21.82 2.30
CA TRP A 622 -14.87 -22.11 0.94
C TRP A 622 -16.01 -21.89 -0.04
N GLN A 623 -15.90 -20.82 -0.79
CA GLN A 623 -16.83 -20.50 -1.85
C GLN A 623 -16.06 -20.68 -3.16
N GLN A 624 -16.49 -21.65 -4.00
CA GLN A 624 -15.72 -21.98 -5.20
C GLN A 624 -15.43 -20.77 -6.07
N PRO A 625 -14.20 -20.64 -6.64
CA PRO A 625 -13.05 -21.56 -6.55
C PRO A 625 -12.04 -21.25 -5.44
N GLN A 626 -12.31 -20.31 -4.55
CA GLN A 626 -11.34 -19.82 -3.56
C GLN A 626 -11.78 -20.07 -2.11
N VAL A 627 -10.83 -20.44 -1.26
CA VAL A 627 -11.03 -20.39 0.20
C VAL A 627 -11.07 -18.92 0.60
N ARG A 628 -12.14 -18.51 1.27
CA ARG A 628 -12.26 -17.16 1.83
C ARG A 628 -12.33 -17.24 3.35
N SER A 629 -11.70 -16.30 4.01
CA SER A 629 -11.92 -16.13 5.44
C SER A 629 -13.35 -15.72 5.72
N LEU A 630 -13.84 -15.93 6.93
CA LEU A 630 -15.19 -15.50 7.33
C LEU A 630 -15.42 -14.00 7.20
N SER A 631 -14.37 -13.21 7.13
CA SER A 631 -14.43 -11.76 6.91
C SER A 631 -14.79 -11.35 5.48
N GLY A 632 -14.85 -12.30 4.52
CA GLY A 632 -15.07 -11.99 3.11
C GLY A 632 -13.83 -11.42 2.39
N ALA A 633 -12.68 -11.33 3.07
CA ALA A 633 -11.43 -10.98 2.41
C ALA A 633 -10.90 -12.21 1.66
N SER A 634 -10.70 -12.10 0.35
CA SER A 634 -9.98 -13.12 -0.41
C SER A 634 -8.50 -13.03 -0.04
N SER A 635 -8.08 -13.79 0.94
CA SER A 635 -6.67 -14.09 1.05
C SER A 635 -6.31 -15.13 -0.01
N SER A 636 -5.09 -15.10 -0.49
CA SER A 636 -4.51 -16.07 -1.42
C SER A 636 -4.45 -17.51 -0.85
N GLY A 637 -5.55 -17.99 -0.30
CA GLY A 637 -5.77 -19.35 0.18
C GLY A 637 -5.39 -19.61 1.63
N ILE A 638 -5.11 -18.60 2.44
CA ILE A 638 -4.89 -18.76 3.89
C ILE A 638 -5.98 -17.97 4.61
N PRO A 639 -6.92 -18.62 5.30
CA PRO A 639 -7.87 -17.92 6.17
C PRO A 639 -7.10 -17.17 7.26
N ALA A 640 -7.57 -15.98 7.60
CA ALA A 640 -7.01 -15.26 8.72
C ALA A 640 -7.21 -16.05 10.02
N PRO A 641 -6.20 -16.11 10.91
CA PRO A 641 -6.35 -16.77 12.17
C PRO A 641 -7.47 -16.11 12.98
N LEU A 642 -8.44 -16.88 13.40
CA LEU A 642 -9.15 -16.54 14.61
C LEU A 642 -8.13 -16.76 15.74
N ILE A 643 -7.73 -15.70 16.40
CA ILE A 643 -7.15 -15.81 17.72
C ILE A 643 -8.32 -16.21 18.60
N ALA A 644 -8.60 -17.48 18.55
CA ALA A 644 -9.91 -17.98 18.75
C ALA A 644 -10.18 -17.90 20.18
N GLN A 645 -10.07 -17.66 21.04
CA GLN A 645 -10.65 -17.94 22.34
C GLN A 645 -10.39 -16.91 23.39
N ARG A 646 -9.30 -16.17 23.27
CA ARG A 646 -9.01 -15.17 24.27
C ARG A 646 -9.54 -13.79 23.90
N TRP A 647 -9.70 -13.50 22.58
CA TRP A 647 -9.76 -12.12 22.09
C TRP A 647 -10.96 -11.78 21.23
N PHE A 648 -11.42 -12.73 20.43
CA PHE A 648 -12.63 -12.58 19.65
C PHE A 648 -13.73 -13.43 20.27
N PRO A 649 -14.99 -12.99 20.20
CA PRO A 649 -16.08 -13.86 20.57
C PRO A 649 -16.00 -15.10 19.70
N ARG A 650 -16.49 -16.18 20.19
CA ARG A 650 -16.73 -17.43 19.46
C ARG A 650 -17.76 -17.25 18.36
N GLU A 651 -17.86 -16.05 17.83
CA GLU A 651 -18.81 -15.60 16.82
C GLU A 651 -18.06 -14.89 15.71
N ARG A 652 -18.35 -15.26 14.45
CA ARG A 652 -17.81 -14.62 13.27
C ARG A 652 -18.89 -14.46 12.23
N ALA A 653 -18.91 -13.28 11.61
CA ALA A 653 -19.86 -13.03 10.58
C ALA A 653 -19.21 -12.95 9.19
N PHE A 654 -19.95 -13.34 8.15
CA PHE A 654 -19.49 -13.31 6.77
C PHE A 654 -20.64 -13.01 5.80
N ILE A 655 -20.29 -12.67 4.57
CA ILE A 655 -21.25 -12.50 3.46
C ILE A 655 -21.10 -13.71 2.54
N ALA A 656 -22.20 -14.40 2.24
CA ALA A 656 -22.18 -15.50 1.30
C ALA A 656 -22.04 -14.97 -0.14
N ASP A 657 -21.11 -15.52 -0.90
CA ASP A 657 -20.89 -15.17 -2.30
C ASP A 657 -21.44 -16.25 -3.25
N ALA A 658 -21.80 -17.40 -2.73
CA ALA A 658 -22.27 -18.56 -3.49
C ALA A 658 -23.50 -19.18 -2.84
N PRO A 659 -24.33 -19.90 -3.62
CA PRO A 659 -25.50 -20.60 -3.10
C PRO A 659 -25.14 -21.77 -2.18
N GLN A 660 -23.91 -22.25 -2.25
CA GLN A 660 -23.39 -23.25 -1.33
C GLN A 660 -22.07 -22.77 -0.74
N VAL A 661 -21.98 -22.81 0.58
CA VAL A 661 -20.81 -22.40 1.37
C VAL A 661 -20.26 -23.61 2.08
N ARG A 662 -18.97 -23.85 1.92
CA ARG A 662 -18.24 -24.86 2.68
C ARG A 662 -17.69 -24.22 3.95
N MET A 663 -18.23 -24.63 5.09
CA MET A 663 -17.71 -24.24 6.40
C MET A 663 -16.54 -25.15 6.77
N LEU A 664 -15.43 -24.54 7.16
CA LEU A 664 -14.20 -25.20 7.56
C LEU A 664 -13.80 -24.72 8.95
N VAL A 665 -13.51 -25.66 9.83
CA VAL A 665 -12.94 -25.40 11.17
C VAL A 665 -11.64 -26.17 11.28
N TYR A 666 -10.53 -25.50 11.49
CA TYR A 666 -9.21 -26.13 11.57
C TYR A 666 -8.22 -25.30 12.40
N SER A 667 -7.07 -25.87 12.72
CA SER A 667 -5.97 -25.15 13.38
C SER A 667 -4.69 -25.21 12.56
N GLU A 668 -3.85 -24.18 12.65
CA GLU A 668 -2.52 -24.11 12.01
C GLU A 668 -1.37 -24.33 13.01
N ALA A 669 -1.67 -24.79 14.22
CA ALA A 669 -0.62 -25.10 15.19
C ALA A 669 0.18 -26.36 14.77
N PRO A 670 1.48 -26.43 15.09
CA PRO A 670 2.31 -27.61 14.79
C PRO A 670 1.81 -28.91 15.44
N SER A 671 1.18 -28.78 16.60
CA SER A 671 0.44 -29.84 17.27
C SER A 671 -0.88 -29.26 17.75
N THR A 672 -1.99 -29.81 17.29
CA THR A 672 -3.33 -29.28 17.55
C THR A 672 -4.10 -30.19 18.44
N ASP A 673 -4.75 -29.64 19.46
CA ASP A 673 -5.72 -30.32 20.29
C ASP A 673 -6.79 -29.35 20.78
N PHE A 674 -7.97 -29.39 20.15
CA PHE A 674 -9.10 -28.55 20.52
C PHE A 674 -10.41 -29.33 20.50
N VAL A 675 -11.38 -28.86 21.28
CA VAL A 675 -12.71 -29.48 21.40
C VAL A 675 -13.77 -28.47 21.00
N ILE A 676 -14.71 -28.86 20.13
CA ILE A 676 -15.88 -28.09 19.76
C ILE A 676 -17.13 -28.79 20.29
N SER A 677 -17.91 -28.11 21.12
CA SER A 677 -19.15 -28.63 21.65
C SER A 677 -20.38 -28.35 20.81
N SER A 678 -20.39 -27.18 20.11
CA SER A 678 -21.45 -26.84 19.19
C SER A 678 -20.98 -25.80 18.14
N LEU A 679 -21.69 -25.77 17.00
CA LEU A 679 -21.50 -24.77 15.95
C LEU A 679 -22.87 -24.38 15.37
N ASP A 680 -23.17 -23.10 15.39
CA ASP A 680 -24.37 -22.53 14.77
C ASP A 680 -23.99 -21.60 13.64
N VAL A 681 -24.72 -21.66 12.52
CA VAL A 681 -24.71 -20.66 11.45
C VAL A 681 -26.06 -19.95 11.46
N LEU A 682 -26.05 -18.68 11.76
CA LEU A 682 -27.21 -17.85 11.99
C LEU A 682 -27.35 -16.83 10.84
N ARG A 683 -28.53 -16.69 10.25
CA ARG A 683 -28.79 -15.66 9.24
C ARG A 683 -29.01 -14.32 9.92
N LEU A 684 -28.39 -13.28 9.40
CA LEU A 684 -28.52 -11.91 9.87
C LEU A 684 -29.48 -11.12 8.97
N GLN A 685 -30.28 -10.25 9.57
CA GLN A 685 -31.11 -9.28 8.87
C GLN A 685 -30.85 -7.86 9.44
N PRO A 686 -31.05 -6.80 8.63
CA PRO A 686 -31.02 -5.45 9.16
C PRO A 686 -31.92 -5.31 10.37
N ALA A 687 -31.40 -4.74 11.44
CA ALA A 687 -32.22 -4.40 12.61
C ALA A 687 -33.33 -3.44 12.18
N PRO A 688 -34.54 -3.59 12.72
CA PRO A 688 -35.59 -2.62 12.47
C PRO A 688 -35.10 -1.23 12.87
N ALA A 689 -35.26 -0.25 11.98
CA ALA A 689 -34.82 1.12 12.22
C ALA A 689 -35.35 1.55 13.62
N ARG A 690 -34.45 1.74 14.57
CA ARG A 690 -34.80 2.36 15.85
C ARG A 690 -35.39 3.70 15.45
N THR A 691 -36.70 3.85 15.56
CA THR A 691 -37.37 5.12 15.35
C THR A 691 -36.60 6.14 16.22
N ALA A 692 -36.00 7.12 15.56
CA ALA A 692 -35.23 8.20 16.15
C ALA A 692 -36.19 9.12 16.96
N ARG A 693 -36.82 8.57 18.01
CA ARG A 693 -37.56 9.28 19.03
C ARG A 693 -36.68 9.31 20.29
N ALA A 694 -35.77 10.25 20.34
CA ALA A 694 -35.22 10.84 21.58
C ALA A 694 -33.86 11.54 21.33
N ALA A 695 -33.77 12.44 20.36
CA ALA A 695 -32.65 13.39 20.31
C ALA A 695 -33.07 14.77 19.80
N VAL A 696 -34.36 15.13 20.02
CA VAL A 696 -34.83 16.52 19.91
C VAL A 696 -35.41 16.85 21.27
N GLY A 697 -34.55 17.23 22.20
CA GLY A 697 -34.98 17.70 23.51
C GLY A 697 -33.90 17.53 24.58
N ARG A 698 -32.81 18.28 24.47
CA ARG A 698 -32.14 18.97 25.58
C ARG A 698 -31.04 19.86 25.06
#